data_0a0e9b94ca39536891940b3c29b18eb1
#
_entry.id   0a0e9b94ca39536891940b3c29b18eb1
#
_cell.length_a   1.000
_cell.length_b   1.000
_cell.length_c   1.000
_cell.angle_alpha   90.00
_cell.angle_beta   90.00
_cell.angle_gamma   90.00
#
_symmetry.space_group_name_H-M   'P 1'
#
loop_
_entity.id
_entity.type
_entity.pdbx_description
1 polymer ?
#
loop_
_entity_poly.entity_id
_entity_poly.type
_entity_poly.pdbx_seq_one_letter_code
_entity_poly.pdbx_strand_id
1 'polypeptide(L)'
;MKFEKIVFLMITISICTVLITTQLQTQDSISVLVNNSGPYIGTAIPHDYGFDGSGIIISVIDTGVDFNHPDLLGLGLDGKIIGGYDFIDNDETPQDSNGHGTQVAGIIAANGNLKGIAPNSKILAYRVSEDGESVSSDLIIKAIEKSISDNADIINISLGVNQTNTKIDQIVTKAIQNNIFVVTAAGNFGPESNTIGSPGLNPNAITVGATFNDVPSSLVSTFKIEEQQFNIFPMVGTQPLEEPITAKIIFGKYGRVQDLSEINVEDSILLVERGGDMEDEIVFFSDKERNSADSGAKAIVVYNSEPGIFFGELIHEFVDEDYNPAIPALSMSREDGLVIKQMLQSHTEGTLDVFYHPDFVAFFSSRGPVSPFYMKPDIVAPGAFINTTNSGGNYKIVSGTSFAAPHVAGTAALILQKNPQLTPNELKSILMTTSDVISNEYDERFPVEVAGTGRINAAKAINSELIIIPPNLIFNLSAYNQIQTKDLEIMGIDNQPVSIRFENNQVADFDYDLKRENLTITAKLSQQDLGEYESRMIINYNDVEYNIPIIVRVTKATVLVNEDDGVLSFDVSGHPSWSYAKISVTNKETGETFTESITPTKKSELAVYQPGEYWIEANIKEIDGLSSKTLDVYETIKIEKAEKNQSFVNTLNLPEKPLLIITAVMIITVVAGIFIRKY
;
A
#
# COMPACT_ATOMS: atom_id res chain seq x y z
N MET A 1 -19.40 35.38 60.23
CA MET A 1 -18.01 34.99 59.88
C MET A 1 -17.75 33.48 59.74
N LYS A 2 -18.43 32.63 60.51
CA LYS A 2 -18.26 31.14 60.36
C LYS A 2 -19.12 30.52 59.25
N PHE A 3 -20.29 31.06 58.96
CA PHE A 3 -21.20 30.53 57.96
C PHE A 3 -20.77 30.88 56.52
N GLU A 4 -20.26 32.05 56.29
CA GLU A 4 -19.75 32.49 54.97
C GLU A 4 -18.51 31.71 54.55
N LYS A 5 -17.61 31.31 55.49
CA LYS A 5 -16.45 30.50 55.18
C LYS A 5 -16.79 29.05 54.83
N ILE A 6 -17.90 28.51 55.38
CA ILE A 6 -18.37 27.15 55.06
C ILE A 6 -19.04 27.13 53.70
N VAL A 7 -19.82 28.14 53.35
CA VAL A 7 -20.47 28.30 52.03
C VAL A 7 -19.36 28.48 50.95
N PHE A 8 -18.36 29.31 51.20
CA PHE A 8 -17.25 29.51 50.25
C PHE A 8 -16.41 28.21 50.07
N LEU A 9 -16.19 27.44 51.12
CA LEU A 9 -15.50 26.15 51.04
C LEU A 9 -16.31 25.09 50.30
N MET A 10 -17.65 25.04 50.47
CA MET A 10 -18.52 24.12 49.71
C MET A 10 -18.61 24.52 48.23
N ILE A 11 -18.64 25.78 47.89
CA ILE A 11 -18.64 26.24 46.48
C ILE A 11 -17.30 25.94 45.82
N THR A 12 -16.15 26.16 46.49
CA THR A 12 -14.84 25.78 45.94
C THR A 12 -14.67 24.27 45.79
N ILE A 13 -15.17 23.44 46.70
CA ILE A 13 -15.14 21.98 46.57
C ILE A 13 -16.04 21.54 45.42
N SER A 14 -17.22 22.15 45.22
CA SER A 14 -18.16 21.85 44.13
C SER A 14 -17.57 22.25 42.77
N ILE A 15 -16.88 23.40 42.67
CA ILE A 15 -16.22 23.84 41.42
C ILE A 15 -15.02 22.94 41.10
N CYS A 16 -14.21 22.54 42.11
CA CYS A 16 -13.12 21.59 41.92
C CYS A 16 -13.61 20.19 41.49
N THR A 17 -14.74 19.70 42.05
CA THR A 17 -15.32 18.42 41.62
C THR A 17 -15.87 18.50 40.19
N VAL A 18 -16.51 19.58 39.80
CA VAL A 18 -17.00 19.76 38.40
C VAL A 18 -15.82 19.89 37.42
N LEU A 19 -14.76 20.61 37.77
CA LEU A 19 -13.55 20.72 36.95
C LEU A 19 -12.80 19.39 36.84
N ILE A 20 -12.73 18.59 37.93
CA ILE A 20 -12.12 17.26 37.89
C ILE A 20 -12.97 16.28 37.09
N THR A 21 -14.31 16.33 37.19
CA THR A 21 -15.19 15.46 36.38
C THR A 21 -15.22 15.86 34.91
N THR A 22 -15.12 17.15 34.56
CA THR A 22 -15.01 17.58 33.16
C THR A 22 -13.63 17.24 32.57
N GLN A 23 -12.53 17.37 33.33
CA GLN A 23 -11.20 16.91 32.88
C GLN A 23 -11.13 15.37 32.75
N LEU A 24 -11.78 14.60 33.65
CA LEU A 24 -11.85 13.15 33.55
C LEU A 24 -12.73 12.69 32.38
N GLN A 25 -13.85 13.36 32.09
CA GLN A 25 -14.69 13.06 30.93
C GLN A 25 -14.03 13.41 29.59
N THR A 26 -13.26 14.52 29.53
CA THR A 26 -12.49 14.84 28.32
C THR A 26 -11.28 13.93 28.16
N GLN A 27 -10.67 13.43 29.25
CA GLN A 27 -9.57 12.49 29.17
C GLN A 27 -10.05 11.08 28.78
N ASP A 28 -11.23 10.63 29.27
CA ASP A 28 -11.81 9.36 28.85
C ASP A 28 -12.32 9.37 27.40
N SER A 29 -12.86 10.50 26.92
CA SER A 29 -13.27 10.62 25.52
C SER A 29 -12.09 10.71 24.55
N ILE A 30 -10.99 11.31 24.96
CA ILE A 30 -9.73 11.35 24.20
C ILE A 30 -9.05 9.96 24.21
N SER A 31 -9.02 9.26 25.33
CA SER A 31 -8.41 7.92 25.44
C SER A 31 -9.16 6.88 24.59
N VAL A 32 -10.46 7.01 24.40
CA VAL A 32 -11.28 6.10 23.58
C VAL A 32 -10.99 6.25 22.09
N LEU A 33 -10.70 7.45 21.60
CA LEU A 33 -10.36 7.68 20.18
C LEU A 33 -8.94 7.22 19.81
N VAL A 34 -8.05 7.11 20.80
CA VAL A 34 -6.62 6.89 20.63
C VAL A 34 -6.25 5.43 20.38
N ASN A 35 -7.09 4.47 20.78
CA ASN A 35 -6.77 3.04 20.79
C ASN A 35 -7.56 2.21 19.78
N ASN A 36 -8.19 2.79 18.75
CA ASN A 36 -9.10 2.04 17.89
C ASN A 36 -8.39 1.21 16.81
N SER A 37 -7.35 1.73 16.18
CA SER A 37 -6.74 1.06 15.02
C SER A 37 -6.04 -0.26 15.37
N GLY A 38 -5.36 -0.35 16.51
CA GLY A 38 -4.73 -1.58 16.98
C GLY A 38 -5.76 -2.68 17.27
N PRO A 39 -6.73 -2.48 18.20
CA PRO A 39 -7.82 -3.42 18.42
C PRO A 39 -8.60 -3.77 17.16
N TYR A 40 -8.84 -2.82 16.26
CA TYR A 40 -9.55 -3.03 15.01
C TYR A 40 -8.87 -4.03 14.08
N ILE A 41 -7.54 -4.03 14.00
CA ILE A 41 -6.79 -5.06 13.26
C ILE A 41 -6.52 -6.33 14.09
N GLY A 42 -7.08 -6.45 15.32
CA GLY A 42 -7.02 -7.64 16.14
C GLY A 42 -5.79 -7.78 17.02
N THR A 43 -5.10 -6.70 17.41
CA THR A 43 -3.88 -6.75 18.25
C THR A 43 -4.13 -7.22 19.68
N ALA A 44 -5.38 -7.22 20.16
CA ALA A 44 -5.72 -7.73 21.49
C ALA A 44 -5.31 -9.20 21.66
N ILE A 45 -5.50 -10.04 20.64
CA ILE A 45 -5.17 -11.47 20.68
C ILE A 45 -3.67 -11.72 20.88
N PRO A 46 -2.74 -11.19 20.04
CA PRO A 46 -1.33 -11.37 20.30
C PRO A 46 -0.89 -10.77 21.64
N HIS A 47 -1.43 -9.63 22.09
CA HIS A 47 -1.11 -9.05 23.38
C HIS A 47 -1.55 -9.94 24.54
N ASP A 48 -2.72 -10.58 24.47
CA ASP A 48 -3.21 -11.53 25.47
C ASP A 48 -2.31 -12.78 25.54
N TYR A 49 -1.66 -13.15 24.46
CA TYR A 49 -0.65 -14.22 24.41
C TYR A 49 0.74 -13.77 24.92
N GLY A 50 0.92 -12.49 25.25
CA GLY A 50 2.18 -11.90 25.72
C GLY A 50 3.13 -11.49 24.60
N PHE A 51 2.67 -11.42 23.35
CA PHE A 51 3.44 -10.88 22.24
C PHE A 51 3.19 -9.38 22.12
N ASP A 52 4.21 -8.59 22.41
CA ASP A 52 4.17 -7.12 22.51
C ASP A 52 5.34 -6.43 21.78
N GLY A 53 6.11 -7.18 20.98
CA GLY A 53 7.27 -6.74 20.25
C GLY A 53 8.58 -6.77 21.03
N SER A 54 8.58 -7.35 22.26
CA SER A 54 9.79 -7.48 23.07
C SER A 54 10.91 -8.20 22.32
N GLY A 55 12.10 -7.60 22.32
CA GLY A 55 13.31 -8.14 21.69
C GLY A 55 13.44 -7.80 20.19
N ILE A 56 12.46 -7.12 19.58
CA ILE A 56 12.47 -6.73 18.16
C ILE A 56 12.91 -5.27 18.00
N ILE A 57 13.80 -5.03 17.05
CA ILE A 57 14.34 -3.71 16.70
C ILE A 57 13.78 -3.26 15.36
N ILE A 58 13.07 -2.12 15.35
CA ILE A 58 12.45 -1.55 14.17
C ILE A 58 13.16 -0.25 13.78
N SER A 59 13.69 -0.19 12.59
CA SER A 59 14.22 1.03 11.99
C SER A 59 13.06 1.88 11.44
N VAL A 60 13.01 3.15 11.83
CA VAL A 60 12.08 4.15 11.30
C VAL A 60 12.89 5.16 10.49
N ILE A 61 12.73 5.13 9.17
CA ILE A 61 13.38 6.05 8.23
C ILE A 61 12.37 7.15 7.87
N ASP A 62 12.54 8.35 8.47
CA ASP A 62 11.53 9.40 8.46
C ASP A 62 12.12 10.80 8.78
N THR A 63 11.36 11.68 9.46
CA THR A 63 11.78 13.02 9.93
C THR A 63 12.50 13.01 11.27
N GLY A 64 12.86 11.83 11.78
CA GLY A 64 13.39 11.64 13.13
C GLY A 64 12.31 11.16 14.10
N VAL A 65 12.60 11.14 15.40
CA VAL A 65 11.64 10.80 16.47
C VAL A 65 11.83 11.72 17.66
N ASP A 66 10.74 12.26 18.20
CA ASP A 66 10.79 12.98 19.48
C ASP A 66 10.91 12.00 20.65
N PHE A 67 12.15 11.69 21.01
CA PHE A 67 12.47 10.80 22.13
C PHE A 67 12.18 11.42 23.51
N ASN A 68 11.70 12.67 23.58
CA ASN A 68 11.21 13.30 24.80
C ASN A 68 9.69 13.11 24.97
N HIS A 69 8.99 12.60 23.96
CA HIS A 69 7.56 12.30 24.04
C HIS A 69 7.29 11.28 25.15
N PRO A 70 6.29 11.51 26.05
CA PRO A 70 6.04 10.64 27.21
C PRO A 70 5.79 9.17 26.85
N ASP A 71 5.23 8.87 25.67
CA ASP A 71 4.96 7.51 25.22
C ASP A 71 6.13 6.87 24.44
N LEU A 72 7.18 7.65 24.11
CA LEU A 72 8.38 7.23 23.37
C LEU A 72 9.67 7.54 24.15
N LEU A 73 9.61 7.54 25.47
CA LEU A 73 10.67 8.02 26.33
C LEU A 73 12.03 7.38 26.12
N GLY A 74 13.01 8.24 25.97
CA GLY A 74 14.44 7.99 26.11
C GLY A 74 15.16 7.67 24.81
N LEU A 75 16.33 8.31 24.66
CA LEU A 75 17.36 7.98 23.68
C LEU A 75 18.47 7.19 24.37
N GLY A 76 18.94 6.11 23.75
CA GLY A 76 20.01 5.25 24.24
C GLY A 76 19.50 3.86 24.64
N LEU A 77 20.42 2.97 25.01
CA LEU A 77 20.15 1.53 25.18
C LEU A 77 19.00 1.19 26.15
N ASP A 78 18.81 1.99 27.19
CA ASP A 78 17.73 1.81 28.17
C ASP A 78 16.41 2.47 27.70
N GLY A 79 16.47 3.34 26.70
CA GLY A 79 15.31 4.05 26.15
C GLY A 79 14.45 3.22 25.19
N LYS A 80 13.37 3.82 24.71
CA LYS A 80 12.58 3.31 23.61
C LYS A 80 13.34 3.44 22.28
N ILE A 81 13.96 4.61 22.07
CA ILE A 81 14.79 4.90 20.91
C ILE A 81 16.22 4.50 21.27
N ILE A 82 16.69 3.35 20.77
CA ILE A 82 17.99 2.79 21.18
C ILE A 82 19.19 3.41 20.45
N GLY A 83 18.95 4.18 19.38
CA GLY A 83 19.96 4.81 18.54
C GLY A 83 19.37 5.30 17.23
N GLY A 84 20.25 5.55 16.28
CA GLY A 84 19.90 6.03 14.95
C GLY A 84 20.92 7.01 14.41
N TYR A 85 20.51 7.88 13.48
CA TYR A 85 21.36 8.90 12.91
C TYR A 85 20.54 10.02 12.25
N ASP A 86 20.97 11.26 12.42
CA ASP A 86 20.47 12.42 11.71
C ASP A 86 21.33 12.67 10.45
N PHE A 87 20.77 12.32 9.26
CA PHE A 87 21.45 12.56 7.99
C PHE A 87 21.30 14.00 7.49
N ILE A 88 20.46 14.82 8.13
CA ILE A 88 20.27 16.24 7.80
C ILE A 88 21.34 17.06 8.51
N ASP A 89 21.44 16.92 9.84
CA ASP A 89 22.38 17.65 10.68
C ASP A 89 23.73 16.91 10.83
N ASN A 90 23.84 15.65 10.35
CA ASN A 90 25.01 14.80 10.38
C ASN A 90 25.52 14.49 11.80
N ASP A 91 24.61 14.05 12.67
CA ASP A 91 24.94 13.67 14.05
C ASP A 91 24.14 12.41 14.51
N GLU A 92 24.35 11.98 15.77
CA GLU A 92 23.71 10.80 16.35
C GLU A 92 22.41 11.12 17.11
N THR A 93 21.83 12.30 16.89
CA THR A 93 20.65 12.79 17.63
C THR A 93 19.49 13.02 16.67
N PRO A 94 18.78 11.97 16.24
CA PRO A 94 17.71 12.05 15.24
C PRO A 94 16.41 12.63 15.83
N GLN A 95 16.49 13.86 16.37
CA GLN A 95 15.36 14.57 16.95
C GLN A 95 14.39 15.02 15.86
N ASP A 96 13.12 14.70 16.04
CA ASP A 96 12.07 15.13 15.14
C ASP A 96 11.63 16.57 15.42
N SER A 97 11.69 17.42 14.41
CA SER A 97 11.22 18.80 14.45
C SER A 97 9.91 19.00 13.64
N ASN A 98 9.52 18.02 12.84
CA ASN A 98 8.32 18.05 12.01
C ASN A 98 7.12 17.38 12.70
N GLY A 99 7.31 16.18 13.23
CA GLY A 99 6.29 15.36 13.89
C GLY A 99 5.94 14.08 13.16
N HIS A 100 6.18 13.97 11.83
CA HIS A 100 5.77 12.83 11.03
C HIS A 100 6.43 11.53 11.49
N GLY A 101 7.75 11.49 11.70
CA GLY A 101 8.44 10.30 12.19
C GLY A 101 8.07 9.92 13.62
N THR A 102 7.75 10.92 14.48
CA THR A 102 7.21 10.70 15.82
C THR A 102 5.84 10.04 15.75
N GLN A 103 4.97 10.46 14.82
CA GLN A 103 3.65 9.87 14.56
C GLN A 103 3.79 8.40 14.14
N VAL A 104 4.69 8.12 13.20
CA VAL A 104 4.99 6.75 12.71
C VAL A 104 5.54 5.87 13.85
N ALA A 105 6.51 6.35 14.62
CA ALA A 105 7.09 5.62 15.76
C ALA A 105 6.04 5.33 16.84
N GLY A 106 5.08 6.24 17.05
CA GLY A 106 3.99 6.07 18.00
C GLY A 106 3.04 4.94 17.62
N ILE A 107 2.65 4.84 16.36
CA ILE A 107 1.81 3.73 15.87
C ILE A 107 2.53 2.40 16.09
N ILE A 108 3.83 2.33 15.81
CA ILE A 108 4.62 1.11 16.03
C ILE A 108 4.70 0.77 17.52
N ALA A 109 5.20 1.71 18.36
CA ALA A 109 5.82 1.36 19.63
C ALA A 109 5.50 2.28 20.81
N ALA A 110 4.52 3.20 20.71
CA ALA A 110 4.10 3.98 21.87
C ALA A 110 3.76 3.06 23.06
N ASN A 111 4.16 3.47 24.28
CA ASN A 111 3.90 2.70 25.49
C ASN A 111 3.66 3.64 26.68
N GLY A 112 2.56 4.35 26.65
CA GLY A 112 2.14 5.29 27.68
C GLY A 112 0.62 5.51 27.61
N ASN A 113 0.21 6.75 27.36
CA ASN A 113 -1.22 7.06 27.15
C ASN A 113 -1.74 6.43 25.88
N LEU A 114 -0.92 6.40 24.81
CA LEU A 114 -1.14 5.59 23.63
C LEU A 114 -0.42 4.24 23.78
N LYS A 115 -1.02 3.22 23.21
CA LYS A 115 -0.40 1.92 23.08
C LYS A 115 -0.26 1.57 21.60
N GLY A 116 0.97 1.57 21.11
CA GLY A 116 1.31 1.15 19.74
C GLY A 116 1.02 -0.33 19.50
N ILE A 117 1.19 -0.77 18.26
CA ILE A 117 0.95 -2.16 17.86
C ILE A 117 1.93 -3.12 18.55
N ALA A 118 3.20 -2.75 18.64
CA ALA A 118 4.28 -3.50 19.30
C ALA A 118 4.93 -2.64 20.41
N PRO A 119 4.22 -2.43 21.55
CA PRO A 119 4.58 -1.40 22.53
C PRO A 119 5.91 -1.65 23.24
N ASN A 120 6.47 -2.85 23.18
CA ASN A 120 7.77 -3.18 23.77
C ASN A 120 8.91 -3.37 22.76
N SER A 121 8.66 -3.16 21.46
CA SER A 121 9.72 -3.08 20.45
C SER A 121 10.63 -1.87 20.69
N LYS A 122 11.84 -1.94 20.19
CA LYS A 122 12.83 -0.87 20.20
C LYS A 122 12.92 -0.19 18.84
N ILE A 123 13.23 1.10 18.83
CA ILE A 123 13.31 1.91 17.60
C ILE A 123 14.76 2.35 17.34
N LEU A 124 15.20 2.19 16.10
CA LEU A 124 16.33 2.93 15.52
C LEU A 124 15.75 4.05 14.66
N ALA A 125 16.04 5.30 14.98
CA ALA A 125 15.48 6.45 14.28
C ALA A 125 16.50 7.02 13.27
N TYR A 126 16.10 7.18 12.02
CA TYR A 126 16.93 7.78 10.96
C TYR A 126 16.23 8.97 10.34
N ARG A 127 16.77 10.17 10.60
CA ARG A 127 16.23 11.41 10.04
C ARG A 127 16.81 11.66 8.65
N VAL A 128 15.93 11.60 7.63
CA VAL A 128 16.28 11.76 6.21
C VAL A 128 15.50 12.88 5.51
N SER A 129 14.53 13.49 6.21
CA SER A 129 13.69 14.58 5.71
C SER A 129 13.49 15.63 6.80
N GLU A 130 13.36 16.91 6.42
CA GLU A 130 13.03 18.01 7.31
C GLU A 130 11.51 18.25 7.40
N ASP A 131 10.81 18.08 6.28
CA ASP A 131 9.40 18.46 6.11
C ASP A 131 8.44 17.25 6.04
N GLY A 132 8.95 16.02 5.90
CA GLY A 132 8.15 14.81 5.74
C GLY A 132 7.57 14.63 4.34
N GLU A 133 7.78 15.56 3.43
CA GLU A 133 7.30 15.53 2.04
C GLU A 133 8.44 15.32 1.05
N SER A 134 9.54 16.03 1.26
CA SER A 134 10.72 16.01 0.39
C SER A 134 11.80 15.10 0.97
N VAL A 135 12.29 14.16 0.18
CA VAL A 135 13.38 13.28 0.60
C VAL A 135 14.36 13.02 -0.54
N SER A 136 15.65 13.06 -0.21
CA SER A 136 16.70 12.68 -1.15
C SER A 136 16.84 11.15 -1.22
N SER A 137 16.84 10.59 -2.44
CA SER A 137 17.09 9.17 -2.67
C SER A 137 18.42 8.70 -2.03
N ASP A 138 19.46 9.53 -2.04
CA ASP A 138 20.74 9.19 -1.45
C ASP A 138 20.67 9.08 0.08
N LEU A 139 19.80 9.86 0.74
CA LEU A 139 19.61 9.77 2.19
C LEU A 139 18.82 8.52 2.57
N ILE A 140 17.78 8.16 1.79
CA ILE A 140 17.06 6.88 1.97
C ILE A 140 18.04 5.71 1.87
N ILE A 141 18.90 5.70 0.83
CA ILE A 141 19.88 4.64 0.62
C ILE A 141 20.83 4.52 1.83
N LYS A 142 21.38 5.64 2.29
CA LYS A 142 22.28 5.66 3.45
C LYS A 142 21.59 5.17 4.74
N ALA A 143 20.33 5.56 4.94
CA ALA A 143 19.56 5.14 6.11
C ALA A 143 19.27 3.63 6.08
N ILE A 144 18.96 3.06 4.91
CA ILE A 144 18.80 1.60 4.76
C ILE A 144 20.15 0.88 5.02
N GLU A 145 21.27 1.39 4.46
CA GLU A 145 22.60 0.83 4.73
C GLU A 145 22.94 0.87 6.22
N LYS A 146 22.61 1.96 6.88
CA LYS A 146 22.82 2.12 8.33
C LYS A 146 21.94 1.15 9.12
N SER A 147 20.65 1.01 8.74
CA SER A 147 19.73 0.04 9.35
C SER A 147 20.23 -1.40 9.27
N ILE A 148 20.83 -1.78 8.12
CA ILE A 148 21.48 -3.08 7.94
C ILE A 148 22.68 -3.23 8.91
N SER A 149 23.53 -2.21 8.99
CA SER A 149 24.73 -2.26 9.85
C SER A 149 24.41 -2.24 11.34
N ASP A 150 23.28 -1.64 11.72
CA ASP A 150 22.84 -1.54 13.11
C ASP A 150 21.95 -2.73 13.51
N ASN A 151 21.80 -3.73 12.62
CA ASN A 151 21.08 -4.99 12.82
C ASN A 151 19.59 -4.77 13.19
N ALA A 152 18.88 -3.95 12.44
CA ALA A 152 17.43 -3.87 12.52
C ALA A 152 16.80 -5.21 12.09
N ASP A 153 15.71 -5.64 12.75
CA ASP A 153 14.91 -6.79 12.34
C ASP A 153 13.89 -6.38 11.26
N ILE A 154 13.39 -5.15 11.39
CA ILE A 154 12.38 -4.58 10.49
C ILE A 154 12.81 -3.16 10.10
N ILE A 155 12.59 -2.79 8.84
CA ILE A 155 12.71 -1.41 8.37
C ILE A 155 11.34 -0.93 7.96
N ASN A 156 10.85 0.17 8.56
CA ASN A 156 9.67 0.90 8.14
C ASN A 156 10.06 2.16 7.39
N ILE A 157 9.60 2.29 6.14
CA ILE A 157 9.86 3.46 5.28
C ILE A 157 8.52 4.10 4.94
N SER A 158 8.20 5.20 5.64
CA SER A 158 6.96 5.96 5.42
C SER A 158 7.15 7.17 4.49
N LEU A 159 8.24 7.18 3.74
CA LEU A 159 8.63 8.17 2.74
C LEU A 159 9.00 7.48 1.43
N GLY A 160 8.92 8.21 0.31
CA GLY A 160 9.28 7.64 -0.98
C GLY A 160 9.32 8.68 -2.10
N VAL A 161 9.63 8.21 -3.30
CA VAL A 161 9.58 9.00 -4.53
C VAL A 161 8.49 8.45 -5.44
N ASN A 162 7.75 9.31 -6.12
CA ASN A 162 6.63 8.91 -6.99
C ASN A 162 7.09 8.37 -8.38
N GLN A 163 8.33 7.91 -8.46
CA GLN A 163 8.94 7.37 -9.66
C GLN A 163 9.75 6.12 -9.32
N THR A 164 10.04 5.31 -10.33
CA THR A 164 10.97 4.19 -10.19
C THR A 164 12.38 4.69 -9.90
N ASN A 165 12.98 4.18 -8.84
CA ASN A 165 14.37 4.42 -8.49
C ASN A 165 15.10 3.11 -8.23
N THR A 166 15.79 2.61 -9.25
CA THR A 166 16.48 1.31 -9.21
C THR A 166 17.52 1.19 -8.09
N LYS A 167 18.15 2.29 -7.66
CA LYS A 167 19.13 2.26 -6.57
C LYS A 167 18.45 2.04 -5.22
N ILE A 168 17.31 2.70 -4.98
CA ILE A 168 16.48 2.44 -3.79
C ILE A 168 16.01 0.98 -3.81
N ASP A 169 15.51 0.50 -4.94
CA ASP A 169 15.01 -0.87 -5.05
C ASP A 169 16.11 -1.92 -4.82
N GLN A 170 17.33 -1.66 -5.29
CA GLN A 170 18.49 -2.52 -5.04
C GLN A 170 18.90 -2.56 -3.57
N ILE A 171 18.94 -1.43 -2.87
CA ILE A 171 19.31 -1.43 -1.45
C ILE A 171 18.23 -2.05 -0.56
N VAL A 172 16.95 -1.89 -0.91
CA VAL A 172 15.82 -2.59 -0.26
C VAL A 172 15.98 -4.10 -0.45
N THR A 173 16.25 -4.56 -1.66
CA THR A 173 16.51 -5.99 -1.93
C THR A 173 17.71 -6.50 -1.12
N LYS A 174 18.79 -5.70 -0.99
CA LYS A 174 19.94 -6.04 -0.15
C LYS A 174 19.57 -6.14 1.33
N ALA A 175 18.70 -5.28 1.86
CA ALA A 175 18.22 -5.39 3.25
C ALA A 175 17.47 -6.72 3.47
N ILE A 176 16.59 -7.08 2.54
CA ILE A 176 15.83 -8.34 2.58
C ILE A 176 16.77 -9.57 2.51
N GLN A 177 17.80 -9.53 1.65
CA GLN A 177 18.82 -10.56 1.57
C GLN A 177 19.67 -10.69 2.86
N ASN A 178 19.71 -9.63 3.68
CA ASN A 178 20.28 -9.66 5.03
C ASN A 178 19.26 -10.07 6.11
N ASN A 179 18.17 -10.70 5.71
CA ASN A 179 17.09 -11.18 6.57
C ASN A 179 16.35 -10.07 7.34
N ILE A 180 16.27 -8.85 6.79
CA ILE A 180 15.54 -7.75 7.37
C ILE A 180 14.20 -7.61 6.65
N PHE A 181 13.10 -7.57 7.40
CA PHE A 181 11.77 -7.35 6.82
C PHE A 181 11.56 -5.87 6.49
N VAL A 182 11.24 -5.55 5.24
CA VAL A 182 11.06 -4.17 4.79
C VAL A 182 9.61 -3.87 4.51
N VAL A 183 9.07 -2.87 5.20
CA VAL A 183 7.71 -2.35 5.08
C VAL A 183 7.76 -0.96 4.46
N THR A 184 6.95 -0.71 3.44
CA THR A 184 6.92 0.57 2.73
C THR A 184 5.49 1.09 2.58
N ALA A 185 5.30 2.39 2.67
CA ALA A 185 4.05 3.02 2.30
C ALA A 185 3.84 2.96 0.77
N ALA A 186 2.58 2.79 0.33
CA ALA A 186 2.26 2.78 -1.10
C ALA A 186 2.37 4.17 -1.75
N GLY A 187 2.19 5.26 -0.97
CA GLY A 187 2.11 6.64 -1.43
C GLY A 187 0.69 7.20 -1.38
N ASN A 188 0.58 8.52 -1.52
CA ASN A 188 -0.69 9.26 -1.37
C ASN A 188 -1.14 9.93 -2.68
N PHE A 189 -0.91 9.27 -3.81
CA PHE A 189 -1.19 9.78 -5.16
C PHE A 189 -2.39 9.10 -5.82
N GLY A 190 -3.25 8.39 -5.04
CA GLY A 190 -4.52 7.85 -5.50
C GLY A 190 -5.55 8.95 -5.82
N PRO A 191 -6.70 8.61 -6.40
CA PRO A 191 -7.18 7.25 -6.68
C PRO A 191 -6.75 6.67 -8.05
N GLU A 192 -5.94 7.39 -8.80
CA GLU A 192 -5.52 6.96 -10.13
C GLU A 192 -4.65 5.70 -10.09
N SER A 193 -4.71 4.89 -11.15
CA SER A 193 -3.88 3.70 -11.31
C SER A 193 -2.41 4.05 -11.57
N ASN A 194 -1.48 3.12 -11.30
CA ASN A 194 -0.04 3.28 -11.52
C ASN A 194 0.60 4.43 -10.75
N THR A 195 0.19 4.63 -9.50
CA THR A 195 0.64 5.75 -8.66
C THR A 195 1.61 5.35 -7.55
N ILE A 196 1.98 4.07 -7.45
CA ILE A 196 2.98 3.59 -6.49
C ILE A 196 4.38 3.86 -7.02
N GLY A 197 5.25 4.47 -6.20
CA GLY A 197 6.66 4.75 -6.52
C GLY A 197 7.64 3.91 -5.67
N SER A 198 8.95 4.15 -5.84
CA SER A 198 9.98 3.50 -5.03
C SER A 198 10.04 4.13 -3.61
N PRO A 199 10.22 3.32 -2.54
CA PRO A 199 10.52 1.90 -2.51
C PRO A 199 9.32 0.95 -2.64
N GLY A 200 8.08 1.45 -2.71
CA GLY A 200 6.85 0.64 -2.79
C GLY A 200 6.78 -0.27 -4.02
N LEU A 201 7.49 0.05 -5.09
CA LEU A 201 7.60 -0.79 -6.29
C LEU A 201 8.41 -2.08 -6.08
N ASN A 202 9.22 -2.18 -5.02
CA ASN A 202 10.06 -3.35 -4.84
C ASN A 202 9.22 -4.63 -4.63
N PRO A 203 9.41 -5.70 -5.44
CA PRO A 203 8.59 -6.91 -5.35
C PRO A 203 8.78 -7.69 -4.04
N ASN A 204 9.94 -7.54 -3.40
CA ASN A 204 10.31 -8.30 -2.20
C ASN A 204 9.91 -7.58 -0.90
N ALA A 205 9.80 -6.25 -0.89
CA ALA A 205 9.24 -5.50 0.23
C ALA A 205 7.73 -5.72 0.36
N ILE A 206 7.14 -5.48 1.52
CA ILE A 206 5.69 -5.39 1.69
C ILE A 206 5.25 -3.93 1.55
N THR A 207 4.35 -3.66 0.60
CA THR A 207 3.85 -2.33 0.29
C THR A 207 2.44 -2.18 0.80
N VAL A 208 2.20 -1.14 1.60
CA VAL A 208 0.99 -0.97 2.39
C VAL A 208 0.18 0.22 1.89
N GLY A 209 -1.04 -0.04 1.41
CA GLY A 209 -2.06 0.97 1.15
C GLY A 209 -2.83 1.33 2.41
N ALA A 210 -3.65 2.38 2.34
CA ALA A 210 -4.39 2.91 3.48
C ALA A 210 -5.89 2.62 3.38
N THR A 211 -6.48 2.10 4.46
CA THR A 211 -7.94 2.09 4.67
C THR A 211 -8.37 3.20 5.64
N PHE A 212 -9.66 3.41 5.72
CA PHE A 212 -10.25 4.10 6.85
C PHE A 212 -9.97 3.30 8.14
N ASN A 213 -10.45 3.81 9.26
CA ASN A 213 -10.27 3.22 10.58
C ASN A 213 -11.64 3.05 11.26
N ASP A 214 -11.71 2.29 12.35
CA ASP A 214 -12.93 2.12 13.16
C ASP A 214 -13.22 3.37 14.01
N VAL A 215 -13.61 4.45 13.33
CA VAL A 215 -13.98 5.73 13.93
C VAL A 215 -15.22 6.31 13.24
N PRO A 216 -16.04 7.12 13.93
CA PRO A 216 -17.29 7.67 13.37
C PRO A 216 -17.09 8.47 12.06
N SER A 217 -15.92 9.03 11.84
CA SER A 217 -15.58 9.79 10.63
C SER A 217 -15.33 8.92 9.40
N SER A 218 -15.30 7.58 9.54
CA SER A 218 -15.10 6.64 8.43
C SER A 218 -16.38 6.45 7.63
N LEU A 219 -16.80 7.51 6.97
CA LEU A 219 -18.01 7.56 6.17
C LEU A 219 -17.69 7.40 4.68
N VAL A 220 -18.54 6.65 3.99
CA VAL A 220 -18.59 6.57 2.53
C VAL A 220 -19.96 6.97 2.04
N SER A 221 -20.10 7.16 0.74
CA SER A 221 -21.36 7.56 0.14
C SER A 221 -21.59 6.90 -1.20
N THR A 222 -22.84 6.67 -1.53
CA THR A 222 -23.29 6.27 -2.86
C THR A 222 -24.23 7.30 -3.44
N PHE A 223 -24.17 7.53 -4.75
CA PHE A 223 -25.10 8.38 -5.46
C PHE A 223 -25.46 7.78 -6.82
N LYS A 224 -26.75 7.53 -7.03
CA LYS A 224 -27.29 6.92 -8.24
C LYS A 224 -28.38 7.81 -8.84
N ILE A 225 -28.34 7.96 -10.15
CA ILE A 225 -29.39 8.57 -10.94
C ILE A 225 -29.78 7.54 -12.00
N GLU A 226 -30.99 7.00 -11.92
CA GLU A 226 -31.40 5.82 -12.68
C GLU A 226 -30.42 4.66 -12.43
N GLU A 227 -29.78 4.11 -13.48
CA GLU A 227 -28.77 3.04 -13.38
C GLU A 227 -27.32 3.58 -13.31
N GLN A 228 -27.15 4.91 -13.45
CA GLN A 228 -25.80 5.51 -13.46
C GLN A 228 -25.35 5.85 -12.05
N GLN A 229 -24.13 5.40 -11.70
CA GLN A 229 -23.46 5.72 -10.45
C GLN A 229 -22.54 6.93 -10.65
N PHE A 230 -22.48 7.80 -9.63
CA PHE A 230 -21.63 8.98 -9.60
C PHE A 230 -20.74 8.94 -8.36
N ASN A 231 -19.48 9.30 -8.51
CA ASN A 231 -18.55 9.35 -7.40
C ASN A 231 -18.77 10.61 -6.58
N ILE A 232 -19.16 10.44 -5.33
CA ILE A 232 -19.32 11.49 -4.34
C ILE A 232 -18.57 11.13 -3.05
N PHE A 233 -18.18 12.15 -2.28
CA PHE A 233 -17.36 11.95 -1.09
C PHE A 233 -17.94 12.76 0.08
N PRO A 234 -18.17 12.12 1.24
CA PRO A 234 -18.60 12.84 2.44
C PRO A 234 -17.61 13.93 2.82
N MET A 235 -18.07 15.14 3.03
CA MET A 235 -17.23 16.21 3.58
C MET A 235 -16.95 15.93 5.06
N VAL A 236 -15.76 16.30 5.54
CA VAL A 236 -15.39 16.16 6.96
C VAL A 236 -16.41 16.92 7.81
N GLY A 237 -17.00 16.23 8.80
CA GLY A 237 -18.05 16.75 9.66
C GLY A 237 -19.47 16.37 9.24
N THR A 238 -19.67 15.83 8.06
CA THR A 238 -20.97 15.28 7.64
C THR A 238 -21.42 14.13 8.55
N GLN A 239 -22.74 13.91 8.67
CA GLN A 239 -23.32 12.85 9.47
C GLN A 239 -23.81 11.70 8.57
N PRO A 240 -23.77 10.44 9.05
CA PRO A 240 -24.35 9.32 8.31
C PRO A 240 -25.87 9.43 8.26
N LEU A 241 -26.49 8.80 7.27
CA LEU A 241 -27.93 8.68 7.13
C LEU A 241 -28.45 7.43 7.82
N GLU A 242 -29.66 7.48 8.39
CA GLU A 242 -30.35 6.29 8.89
C GLU A 242 -30.91 5.43 7.74
N GLU A 243 -31.36 6.09 6.65
CA GLU A 243 -31.88 5.47 5.42
C GLU A 243 -31.47 6.30 4.19
N PRO A 244 -31.26 5.68 3.02
CA PRO A 244 -30.96 6.41 1.78
C PRO A 244 -32.03 7.46 1.43
N ILE A 245 -31.61 8.61 0.93
CA ILE A 245 -32.48 9.69 0.46
C ILE A 245 -32.73 9.51 -1.03
N THR A 246 -34.01 9.29 -1.42
CA THR A 246 -34.42 9.40 -2.82
C THR A 246 -35.23 10.71 -2.98
N ALA A 247 -34.74 11.61 -3.81
CA ALA A 247 -35.34 12.92 -3.99
C ALA A 247 -35.01 13.54 -5.37
N LYS A 248 -35.75 14.58 -5.73
CA LYS A 248 -35.45 15.41 -6.91
C LYS A 248 -34.11 16.09 -6.73
N ILE A 249 -33.33 16.16 -7.81
CA ILE A 249 -32.10 16.94 -7.85
C ILE A 249 -32.42 18.32 -8.42
N ILE A 250 -32.01 19.36 -7.69
CA ILE A 250 -32.23 20.77 -8.06
C ILE A 250 -30.90 21.50 -8.11
N PHE A 251 -30.66 22.28 -9.17
CA PHE A 251 -29.46 23.09 -9.26
C PHE A 251 -29.63 24.42 -8.53
N GLY A 252 -28.84 24.62 -7.47
CA GLY A 252 -28.86 25.77 -6.58
C GLY A 252 -27.73 26.78 -6.79
N LYS A 253 -27.16 26.86 -8.00
CA LYS A 253 -26.01 27.73 -8.36
C LYS A 253 -24.86 27.53 -7.36
N TYR A 254 -24.57 28.53 -6.50
CA TYR A 254 -23.51 28.51 -5.52
C TYR A 254 -23.96 28.20 -4.08
N GLY A 255 -25.29 27.97 -3.88
CA GLY A 255 -25.85 27.65 -2.55
C GLY A 255 -25.90 28.84 -1.58
N ARG A 256 -25.86 30.06 -2.07
CA ARG A 256 -26.07 31.27 -1.26
C ARG A 256 -27.55 31.51 -1.02
N VAL A 257 -27.90 32.21 0.06
CA VAL A 257 -29.30 32.57 0.37
C VAL A 257 -30.02 33.18 -0.83
N GLN A 258 -29.37 34.10 -1.55
CA GLN A 258 -29.92 34.73 -2.76
C GLN A 258 -30.13 33.74 -3.92
N ASP A 259 -29.30 32.72 -4.06
CA ASP A 259 -29.41 31.72 -5.11
C ASP A 259 -30.60 30.79 -4.87
N LEU A 260 -30.94 30.54 -3.60
CA LEU A 260 -31.99 29.61 -3.18
C LEU A 260 -33.36 30.30 -3.01
N SER A 261 -33.41 31.62 -2.81
CA SER A 261 -34.63 32.37 -2.55
C SER A 261 -35.66 32.35 -3.70
N GLU A 262 -35.22 32.08 -4.94
CA GLU A 262 -36.05 32.09 -6.15
C GLU A 262 -36.46 30.69 -6.62
N ILE A 263 -35.97 29.62 -5.95
CA ILE A 263 -36.19 28.21 -6.33
C ILE A 263 -36.82 27.44 -5.16
N ASN A 264 -37.68 26.48 -5.46
CA ASN A 264 -38.21 25.57 -4.44
C ASN A 264 -37.28 24.37 -4.32
N VAL A 265 -36.55 24.29 -3.21
CA VAL A 265 -35.58 23.22 -2.90
C VAL A 265 -36.06 22.27 -1.80
N GLU A 266 -37.31 22.44 -1.33
CA GLU A 266 -37.90 21.63 -0.28
C GLU A 266 -37.90 20.15 -0.70
N ASP A 267 -37.49 19.26 0.21
CA ASP A 267 -37.41 17.81 0.02
C ASP A 267 -36.52 17.37 -1.16
N SER A 268 -35.49 18.15 -1.52
CA SER A 268 -34.62 17.86 -2.66
C SER A 268 -33.15 17.53 -2.26
N ILE A 269 -32.43 16.94 -3.19
CA ILE A 269 -30.97 16.91 -3.19
C ILE A 269 -30.48 18.13 -3.97
N LEU A 270 -29.76 19.02 -3.31
CA LEU A 270 -29.30 20.24 -3.93
C LEU A 270 -27.91 20.07 -4.57
N LEU A 271 -27.82 20.31 -5.87
CA LEU A 271 -26.52 20.33 -6.60
C LEU A 271 -26.07 21.80 -6.69
N VAL A 272 -24.86 22.09 -6.17
CA VAL A 272 -24.29 23.45 -6.21
C VAL A 272 -22.83 23.43 -6.70
N GLU A 273 -22.35 24.57 -7.18
CA GLU A 273 -20.98 24.77 -7.61
C GLU A 273 -20.10 25.26 -6.46
N ARG A 274 -18.84 24.82 -6.41
CA ARG A 274 -17.83 25.35 -5.49
C ARG A 274 -17.49 26.80 -5.85
N GLY A 275 -17.16 27.64 -4.85
CA GLY A 275 -16.85 29.05 -5.06
C GLY A 275 -18.08 29.93 -5.18
N GLY A 276 -18.00 31.02 -5.93
CA GLY A 276 -19.04 32.05 -6.16
C GLY A 276 -18.98 32.64 -7.56
N ASP A 277 -19.74 33.73 -7.84
CA ASP A 277 -19.81 34.38 -9.13
C ASP A 277 -18.52 35.17 -9.51
N MET A 278 -17.78 35.64 -8.51
CA MET A 278 -16.57 36.42 -8.71
C MET A 278 -15.35 35.53 -8.56
N GLU A 279 -14.32 35.85 -9.31
CA GLU A 279 -13.00 35.26 -9.13
C GLU A 279 -12.57 35.55 -7.67
N ASP A 280 -12.12 34.51 -6.94
CA ASP A 280 -11.75 34.58 -5.53
C ASP A 280 -12.92 34.73 -4.52
N GLU A 281 -14.19 34.62 -4.91
CA GLU A 281 -15.30 34.57 -3.95
C GLU A 281 -15.30 33.24 -3.19
N ILE A 282 -15.07 33.30 -1.90
CA ILE A 282 -15.12 32.14 -1.00
C ILE A 282 -16.52 32.08 -0.38
N VAL A 283 -17.27 31.01 -0.67
CA VAL A 283 -18.48 30.64 0.06
C VAL A 283 -18.16 29.33 0.78
N PHE A 284 -18.07 29.37 2.11
CA PHE A 284 -17.72 28.21 2.91
C PHE A 284 -18.73 27.06 2.73
N PHE A 285 -18.24 25.83 2.81
CA PHE A 285 -19.10 24.64 2.67
C PHE A 285 -20.14 24.56 3.80
N SER A 286 -19.78 24.95 5.01
CA SER A 286 -20.69 25.10 6.15
C SER A 286 -21.83 26.12 5.89
N ASP A 287 -21.54 27.23 5.18
CA ASP A 287 -22.58 28.19 4.82
C ASP A 287 -23.50 27.64 3.71
N LYS A 288 -22.90 26.94 2.73
CA LYS A 288 -23.67 26.27 1.67
C LYS A 288 -24.61 25.21 2.26
N GLU A 289 -24.12 24.40 3.21
CA GLU A 289 -24.91 23.38 3.91
C GLU A 289 -26.04 24.02 4.71
N ARG A 290 -25.73 25.01 5.57
CA ARG A 290 -26.73 25.71 6.40
C ARG A 290 -27.81 26.36 5.54
N ASN A 291 -27.44 27.10 4.51
CA ASN A 291 -28.42 27.75 3.61
C ASN A 291 -29.31 26.72 2.91
N SER A 292 -28.78 25.58 2.54
CA SER A 292 -29.50 24.47 1.90
C SER A 292 -30.49 23.83 2.88
N ALA A 293 -30.06 23.55 4.10
CA ALA A 293 -30.86 23.00 5.17
C ALA A 293 -32.00 23.96 5.55
N ASP A 294 -31.71 25.26 5.74
CA ASP A 294 -32.70 26.30 6.06
C ASP A 294 -33.75 26.49 4.93
N SER A 295 -33.38 26.15 3.70
CA SER A 295 -34.26 26.18 2.54
C SER A 295 -35.06 24.88 2.35
N GLY A 296 -34.87 23.87 3.20
CA GLY A 296 -35.60 22.61 3.22
C GLY A 296 -35.02 21.49 2.33
N ALA A 297 -33.74 21.59 1.86
CA ALA A 297 -33.09 20.53 1.17
C ALA A 297 -32.78 19.35 2.13
N LYS A 298 -32.75 18.12 1.61
CA LYS A 298 -32.42 16.91 2.36
C LYS A 298 -30.92 16.57 2.33
N ALA A 299 -30.19 17.00 1.30
CA ALA A 299 -28.76 16.82 1.13
C ALA A 299 -28.21 17.89 0.18
N ILE A 300 -26.92 18.15 0.28
CA ILE A 300 -26.22 19.03 -0.64
C ILE A 300 -25.00 18.28 -1.27
N VAL A 301 -24.90 18.36 -2.59
CA VAL A 301 -23.76 17.89 -3.37
C VAL A 301 -23.08 19.08 -4.02
N VAL A 302 -21.83 19.33 -3.66
CA VAL A 302 -21.03 20.43 -4.19
C VAL A 302 -20.06 19.87 -5.24
N TYR A 303 -20.22 20.28 -6.50
CA TYR A 303 -19.26 19.91 -7.53
C TYR A 303 -18.14 20.94 -7.65
N ASN A 304 -16.95 20.47 -8.06
CA ASN A 304 -15.75 21.31 -8.14
C ASN A 304 -15.89 22.40 -9.21
N SER A 305 -15.30 23.57 -8.97
CA SER A 305 -15.13 24.65 -9.96
C SER A 305 -13.96 24.40 -10.92
N GLU A 306 -12.96 23.62 -10.47
CA GLU A 306 -11.80 23.21 -11.24
C GLU A 306 -11.93 21.74 -11.70
N PRO A 307 -11.19 21.30 -12.75
CA PRO A 307 -11.18 19.90 -13.16
C PRO A 307 -10.82 18.94 -12.03
N GLY A 308 -11.48 17.79 -12.00
CA GLY A 308 -11.25 16.73 -11.01
C GLY A 308 -12.04 16.92 -9.72
N ILE A 309 -11.68 16.11 -8.72
CA ILE A 309 -12.35 16.04 -7.43
C ILE A 309 -11.70 16.96 -6.40
N PHE A 310 -12.43 17.28 -5.33
CA PHE A 310 -11.90 17.91 -4.13
C PHE A 310 -12.47 17.24 -2.88
N PHE A 311 -11.79 17.41 -1.76
CA PHE A 311 -12.27 16.96 -0.46
C PHE A 311 -12.64 18.18 0.38
N GLY A 312 -13.91 18.29 0.75
CA GLY A 312 -14.45 19.43 1.50
C GLY A 312 -14.45 19.16 3.00
N GLU A 313 -14.37 20.25 3.77
CA GLU A 313 -14.50 20.24 5.22
C GLU A 313 -15.60 21.20 5.64
N LEU A 314 -16.56 20.73 6.45
CA LEU A 314 -17.62 21.55 7.03
C LEU A 314 -17.15 22.21 8.32
N ILE A 315 -16.28 21.54 9.08
CA ILE A 315 -15.73 21.98 10.36
C ILE A 315 -14.33 22.51 10.13
N HIS A 316 -14.12 23.79 10.37
CA HIS A 316 -12.84 24.48 10.23
C HIS A 316 -12.73 25.62 11.25
N GLU A 317 -11.55 26.22 11.42
CA GLU A 317 -11.26 27.23 12.46
C GLU A 317 -12.14 28.51 12.43
N PHE A 318 -12.83 28.78 11.33
CA PHE A 318 -13.71 29.95 11.18
C PHE A 318 -15.20 29.61 11.38
N VAL A 319 -15.53 28.38 11.77
CA VAL A 319 -16.91 27.94 12.05
C VAL A 319 -17.14 27.96 13.56
N ASP A 320 -18.37 28.32 13.96
CA ASP A 320 -18.75 28.32 15.37
C ASP A 320 -18.54 26.93 16.00
N GLU A 321 -18.01 26.90 17.24
CA GLU A 321 -17.70 25.63 17.95
C GLU A 321 -18.94 24.70 18.08
N ASP A 322 -20.15 25.31 18.08
CA ASP A 322 -21.44 24.59 18.19
C ASP A 322 -22.03 24.20 16.83
N TYR A 323 -21.32 24.42 15.71
CA TYR A 323 -21.84 24.07 14.40
C TYR A 323 -21.96 22.54 14.25
N ASN A 324 -23.19 22.10 13.96
CA ASN A 324 -23.46 20.70 13.65
C ASN A 324 -24.28 20.68 12.35
N PRO A 325 -23.78 20.05 11.28
CA PRO A 325 -24.49 19.96 10.00
C PRO A 325 -25.87 19.35 10.16
N ALA A 326 -26.88 19.97 9.57
CA ALA A 326 -28.27 19.52 9.63
C ALA A 326 -28.61 18.50 8.53
N ILE A 327 -27.87 18.56 7.41
CA ILE A 327 -28.02 17.66 6.27
C ILE A 327 -26.67 17.14 5.78
N PRO A 328 -26.64 15.99 5.10
CA PRO A 328 -25.40 15.50 4.49
C PRO A 328 -24.87 16.47 3.45
N ALA A 329 -23.55 16.73 3.51
CA ALA A 329 -22.83 17.53 2.52
C ALA A 329 -21.71 16.70 1.89
N LEU A 330 -21.67 16.68 0.57
CA LEU A 330 -20.81 15.83 -0.23
C LEU A 330 -20.09 16.64 -1.31
N SER A 331 -18.88 16.24 -1.63
CA SER A 331 -18.10 16.77 -2.75
C SER A 331 -18.16 15.85 -3.96
N MET A 332 -18.02 16.44 -5.15
CA MET A 332 -18.12 15.74 -6.43
C MET A 332 -17.10 16.36 -7.43
N SER A 333 -16.69 15.57 -8.43
CA SER A 333 -15.89 16.08 -9.55
C SER A 333 -16.64 17.14 -10.35
N ARG A 334 -15.92 18.02 -11.01
CA ARG A 334 -16.51 18.99 -11.94
C ARG A 334 -17.22 18.29 -13.10
N GLU A 335 -16.59 17.27 -13.62
CA GLU A 335 -17.05 16.49 -14.76
C GLU A 335 -18.43 15.87 -14.46
N ASP A 336 -18.55 15.16 -13.36
CA ASP A 336 -19.80 14.53 -12.93
C ASP A 336 -20.89 15.57 -12.62
N GLY A 337 -20.53 16.65 -11.93
CA GLY A 337 -21.45 17.75 -11.64
C GLY A 337 -22.04 18.39 -12.90
N LEU A 338 -21.22 18.59 -13.93
CA LEU A 338 -21.68 19.13 -15.21
C LEU A 338 -22.56 18.12 -15.98
N VAL A 339 -22.26 16.83 -15.92
CA VAL A 339 -23.11 15.76 -16.49
C VAL A 339 -24.48 15.79 -15.83
N ILE A 340 -24.53 15.76 -14.49
CA ILE A 340 -25.80 15.81 -13.76
C ILE A 340 -26.55 17.08 -14.07
N LYS A 341 -25.91 18.25 -14.11
CA LYS A 341 -26.53 19.52 -14.46
C LYS A 341 -27.20 19.50 -15.84
N GLN A 342 -26.64 18.76 -16.81
CA GLN A 342 -27.27 18.57 -18.13
C GLN A 342 -28.46 17.63 -18.04
N MET A 343 -28.46 16.59 -17.19
CA MET A 343 -29.59 15.67 -16.97
C MET A 343 -30.79 16.37 -16.34
N LEU A 344 -30.62 17.45 -15.58
CA LEU A 344 -31.68 18.17 -14.90
C LEU A 344 -32.70 18.86 -15.83
N GLN A 345 -32.51 18.84 -17.15
CA GLN A 345 -33.48 19.36 -18.11
C GLN A 345 -34.77 18.51 -18.20
N SER A 346 -34.71 17.27 -17.74
CA SER A 346 -35.85 16.36 -17.52
C SER A 346 -35.96 16.09 -16.02
N HIS A 347 -37.14 16.01 -15.44
CA HIS A 347 -37.31 15.74 -14.00
C HIS A 347 -36.47 14.55 -13.55
N THR A 348 -35.36 14.84 -12.84
CA THR A 348 -34.37 13.85 -12.47
C THR A 348 -34.41 13.63 -10.96
N GLU A 349 -34.62 12.40 -10.54
CA GLU A 349 -34.49 11.96 -9.15
C GLU A 349 -33.17 11.20 -8.98
N GLY A 350 -32.54 11.34 -7.81
CA GLY A 350 -31.37 10.60 -7.43
C GLY A 350 -31.55 9.93 -6.08
N THR A 351 -30.86 8.85 -5.86
CA THR A 351 -30.73 8.15 -4.56
C THR A 351 -29.35 8.33 -4.03
N LEU A 352 -29.26 8.91 -2.82
CA LEU A 352 -28.03 9.22 -2.10
C LEU A 352 -28.03 8.51 -0.76
N ASP A 353 -26.88 7.90 -0.41
CA ASP A 353 -26.64 7.32 0.91
C ASP A 353 -25.30 7.79 1.46
N VAL A 354 -25.21 7.87 2.79
CA VAL A 354 -23.98 8.17 3.55
C VAL A 354 -23.95 7.25 4.76
N PHE A 355 -22.99 6.35 4.81
CA PHE A 355 -22.94 5.33 5.85
C PHE A 355 -21.51 5.04 6.31
N TYR A 356 -21.40 4.41 7.48
CA TYR A 356 -20.14 4.02 8.11
C TYR A 356 -19.52 2.82 7.39
N HIS A 357 -18.23 2.95 6.99
CA HIS A 357 -17.47 1.90 6.32
C HIS A 357 -15.97 1.96 6.65
N PRO A 358 -15.54 1.36 7.75
CA PRO A 358 -14.16 1.48 8.25
C PRO A 358 -13.11 0.77 7.38
N ASP A 359 -13.52 -0.21 6.57
CA ASP A 359 -12.64 -0.98 5.69
C ASP A 359 -12.44 -0.34 4.31
N PHE A 360 -13.05 0.82 4.05
CA PHE A 360 -12.94 1.47 2.77
C PHE A 360 -11.49 1.90 2.50
N VAL A 361 -10.96 1.57 1.32
CA VAL A 361 -9.64 2.03 0.90
C VAL A 361 -9.66 3.54 0.68
N ALA A 362 -8.81 4.26 1.40
CA ALA A 362 -8.76 5.72 1.35
C ALA A 362 -8.44 6.21 -0.07
N PHE A 363 -9.11 7.27 -0.49
CA PHE A 363 -9.00 7.78 -1.86
C PHE A 363 -7.57 8.18 -2.25
N PHE A 364 -6.83 8.74 -1.30
CA PHE A 364 -5.44 9.13 -1.51
C PHE A 364 -4.49 7.93 -1.66
N SER A 365 -4.86 6.73 -1.22
CA SER A 365 -3.99 5.56 -1.28
C SER A 365 -3.57 5.26 -2.71
N SER A 366 -2.26 5.24 -2.96
CA SER A 366 -1.70 4.90 -4.27
C SER A 366 -2.06 3.48 -4.67
N ARG A 367 -2.24 3.26 -5.98
CA ARG A 367 -2.76 2.03 -6.57
C ARG A 367 -1.82 1.45 -7.62
N GLY A 368 -1.93 0.13 -7.83
CA GLY A 368 -1.36 -0.54 -8.97
C GLY A 368 -2.16 -0.30 -10.28
N PRO A 369 -1.97 -1.16 -11.30
CA PRO A 369 -0.93 -2.16 -11.36
C PRO A 369 0.46 -1.51 -11.54
N VAL A 370 1.51 -2.16 -11.06
CA VAL A 370 2.89 -1.62 -11.17
C VAL A 370 3.77 -2.50 -12.06
N SER A 371 3.39 -3.75 -12.21
CA SER A 371 4.13 -4.76 -12.95
C SER A 371 3.20 -5.88 -13.42
N PRO A 372 3.46 -6.49 -14.57
CA PRO A 372 2.74 -7.68 -14.99
C PRO A 372 3.15 -8.95 -14.22
N PHE A 373 4.21 -8.91 -13.41
CA PHE A 373 4.77 -10.09 -12.75
C PHE A 373 4.40 -10.21 -11.27
N TYR A 374 3.95 -9.13 -10.63
CA TYR A 374 3.58 -9.10 -9.23
C TYR A 374 2.54 -8.01 -8.94
N MET A 375 1.81 -8.18 -7.87
CA MET A 375 0.74 -7.28 -7.44
C MET A 375 1.29 -6.23 -6.47
N LYS A 376 0.75 -5.00 -6.52
CA LYS A 376 0.93 -3.94 -5.53
C LYS A 376 -0.32 -3.04 -5.49
N PRO A 377 -0.68 -2.52 -4.28
CA PRO A 377 -0.05 -2.80 -2.99
C PRO A 377 -0.13 -4.27 -2.62
N ASP A 378 0.68 -4.75 -1.65
CA ASP A 378 0.59 -6.13 -1.19
C ASP A 378 -0.59 -6.33 -0.23
N ILE A 379 -0.83 -5.33 0.63
CA ILE A 379 -1.82 -5.35 1.70
C ILE A 379 -2.27 -3.91 2.00
N VAL A 380 -3.38 -3.75 2.70
CA VAL A 380 -3.79 -2.45 3.24
C VAL A 380 -3.93 -2.51 4.77
N ALA A 381 -3.85 -1.35 5.42
CA ALA A 381 -4.01 -1.20 6.86
C ALA A 381 -4.67 0.14 7.19
N PRO A 382 -5.21 0.34 8.42
CA PRO A 382 -5.73 1.64 8.83
C PRO A 382 -4.70 2.75 8.63
N GLY A 383 -5.04 3.75 7.84
CA GLY A 383 -4.16 4.86 7.48
C GLY A 383 -4.88 6.21 7.42
N ALA A 384 -6.21 6.25 7.61
CA ALA A 384 -6.98 7.48 7.71
C ALA A 384 -7.58 7.65 9.12
N PHE A 385 -7.61 8.89 9.61
CA PHE A 385 -8.12 9.25 10.93
C PHE A 385 -7.39 8.53 12.09
N ILE A 386 -6.08 8.37 11.97
CA ILE A 386 -5.24 7.70 12.96
C ILE A 386 -4.80 8.70 14.02
N ASN A 387 -5.20 8.47 15.27
CA ASN A 387 -4.66 9.24 16.39
C ASN A 387 -3.35 8.63 16.86
N THR A 388 -2.31 9.45 16.95
CA THR A 388 -0.96 9.01 17.28
C THR A 388 -0.17 10.09 18.04
N THR A 389 1.01 9.73 18.55
CA THR A 389 1.97 10.67 19.16
C THR A 389 2.40 11.74 18.16
N ASN A 390 2.69 12.93 18.65
CA ASN A 390 3.20 14.04 17.85
C ASN A 390 4.35 14.77 18.60
N SER A 391 5.22 15.46 17.89
CA SER A 391 6.33 16.21 18.50
C SER A 391 5.83 17.19 19.56
N GLY A 392 6.67 17.44 20.58
CA GLY A 392 6.33 18.30 21.72
C GLY A 392 5.43 17.65 22.77
N GLY A 393 5.34 16.31 22.82
CA GLY A 393 4.56 15.57 23.82
C GLY A 393 3.06 15.60 23.58
N ASN A 394 2.61 15.94 22.38
CA ASN A 394 1.22 16.05 21.97
C ASN A 394 0.74 14.82 21.20
N TYR A 395 -0.55 14.80 20.87
CA TYR A 395 -1.19 13.79 20.01
C TYR A 395 -1.88 14.47 18.84
N LYS A 396 -1.97 13.77 17.71
CA LYS A 396 -2.60 14.31 16.50
C LYS A 396 -3.32 13.22 15.73
N ILE A 397 -4.48 13.56 15.15
CA ILE A 397 -5.18 12.73 14.17
C ILE A 397 -4.58 13.02 12.79
N VAL A 398 -4.17 11.96 12.10
CA VAL A 398 -3.45 12.04 10.84
C VAL A 398 -4.01 11.05 9.82
N SER A 399 -3.75 11.32 8.53
CA SER A 399 -4.14 10.43 7.43
C SER A 399 -3.01 10.34 6.39
N GLY A 400 -2.75 9.13 5.90
CA GLY A 400 -1.71 8.84 4.91
C GLY A 400 -1.33 7.36 4.93
N THR A 401 -0.82 6.84 3.83
CA THR A 401 -0.21 5.49 3.76
C THR A 401 1.01 5.37 4.67
N SER A 402 1.63 6.51 5.01
CA SER A 402 2.70 6.61 6.01
C SER A 402 2.28 6.14 7.40
N PHE A 403 0.98 6.18 7.70
CA PHE A 403 0.40 5.72 8.96
C PHE A 403 -0.19 4.32 8.87
N ALA A 404 -0.41 3.80 7.66
CA ALA A 404 -0.78 2.41 7.42
C ALA A 404 0.43 1.45 7.55
N ALA A 405 1.57 1.80 6.96
CA ALA A 405 2.80 1.01 7.00
C ALA A 405 3.24 0.62 8.42
N PRO A 406 3.27 1.53 9.43
CA PRO A 406 3.67 1.19 10.80
C PRO A 406 2.73 0.18 11.49
N HIS A 407 1.45 0.04 11.11
CA HIS A 407 0.58 -1.02 11.60
C HIS A 407 1.09 -2.40 11.16
N VAL A 408 1.55 -2.50 9.91
CA VAL A 408 2.13 -3.73 9.36
C VAL A 408 3.49 -4.02 10.00
N ALA A 409 4.34 -3.00 10.17
CA ALA A 409 5.64 -3.16 10.82
C ALA A 409 5.51 -3.61 12.28
N GLY A 410 4.56 -3.03 13.03
CA GLY A 410 4.26 -3.46 14.39
C GLY A 410 3.71 -4.88 14.45
N THR A 411 2.78 -5.25 13.55
CA THR A 411 2.25 -6.62 13.49
C THR A 411 3.34 -7.64 13.13
N ALA A 412 4.23 -7.29 12.20
CA ALA A 412 5.40 -8.11 11.88
C ALA A 412 6.29 -8.34 13.10
N ALA A 413 6.48 -7.34 13.96
CA ALA A 413 7.25 -7.47 15.20
C ALA A 413 6.60 -8.45 16.18
N LEU A 414 5.27 -8.45 16.31
CA LEU A 414 4.56 -9.42 17.15
C LEU A 414 4.77 -10.86 16.66
N ILE A 415 4.74 -11.08 15.34
CA ILE A 415 4.95 -12.40 14.73
C ILE A 415 6.41 -12.84 14.87
N LEU A 416 7.38 -11.96 14.64
CA LEU A 416 8.81 -12.26 14.81
C LEU A 416 9.17 -12.54 16.27
N GLN A 417 8.53 -11.88 17.24
CA GLN A 417 8.69 -12.24 18.66
C GLN A 417 8.24 -13.68 18.93
N LYS A 418 7.14 -14.13 18.30
CA LYS A 418 6.65 -15.53 18.40
C LYS A 418 7.60 -16.50 17.70
N ASN A 419 8.07 -16.14 16.51
CA ASN A 419 8.92 -16.99 15.68
C ASN A 419 10.09 -16.21 15.04
N PRO A 420 11.21 -16.05 15.77
CA PRO A 420 12.36 -15.25 15.33
C PRO A 420 13.13 -15.82 14.12
N GLN A 421 12.79 -17.02 13.65
CA GLN A 421 13.48 -17.68 12.55
C GLN A 421 12.81 -17.44 11.19
N LEU A 422 11.65 -16.78 11.17
CA LEU A 422 10.96 -16.49 9.92
C LEU A 422 11.81 -15.61 9.01
N THR A 423 11.90 -16.02 7.77
CA THR A 423 12.49 -15.19 6.70
C THR A 423 11.51 -14.07 6.32
N PRO A 424 12.01 -12.97 5.70
CA PRO A 424 11.14 -11.90 5.21
C PRO A 424 10.04 -12.38 4.26
N ASN A 425 10.31 -13.37 3.40
CA ASN A 425 9.31 -13.92 2.48
C ASN A 425 8.22 -14.72 3.21
N GLU A 426 8.58 -15.49 4.23
CA GLU A 426 7.63 -16.24 5.06
C GLU A 426 6.75 -15.28 5.85
N LEU A 427 7.35 -14.23 6.45
CA LEU A 427 6.62 -13.21 7.19
C LEU A 427 5.66 -12.43 6.29
N LYS A 428 6.11 -12.05 5.07
CA LYS A 428 5.27 -11.43 4.04
C LYS A 428 4.10 -12.33 3.67
N SER A 429 4.36 -13.64 3.48
CA SER A 429 3.31 -14.62 3.18
C SER A 429 2.26 -14.68 4.28
N ILE A 430 2.65 -14.80 5.54
CA ILE A 430 1.72 -14.86 6.67
C ILE A 430 0.82 -13.60 6.68
N LEU A 431 1.42 -12.41 6.60
CA LEU A 431 0.68 -11.15 6.64
C LEU A 431 -0.32 -11.02 5.49
N MET A 432 0.09 -11.39 4.28
CA MET A 432 -0.76 -11.30 3.10
C MET A 432 -1.89 -12.33 3.10
N THR A 433 -1.57 -13.59 3.35
CA THR A 433 -2.56 -14.69 3.21
C THR A 433 -3.60 -14.72 4.32
N THR A 434 -3.31 -14.12 5.50
CA THR A 434 -4.24 -14.02 6.63
C THR A 434 -5.00 -12.69 6.71
N SER A 435 -4.86 -11.83 5.71
CA SER A 435 -5.58 -10.55 5.64
C SER A 435 -7.08 -10.75 5.45
N ASP A 436 -7.88 -9.77 5.89
CA ASP A 436 -9.31 -9.74 5.67
C ASP A 436 -9.64 -9.18 4.30
N VAL A 437 -10.45 -9.90 3.54
CA VAL A 437 -10.98 -9.41 2.26
C VAL A 437 -11.96 -8.27 2.55
N ILE A 438 -11.80 -7.15 1.85
CA ILE A 438 -12.60 -5.94 2.04
C ILE A 438 -13.34 -5.54 0.76
N SER A 439 -14.43 -4.78 0.94
CA SER A 439 -15.32 -4.33 -0.15
C SER A 439 -15.39 -2.81 -0.27
N ASN A 440 -15.88 -2.35 -1.41
CA ASN A 440 -16.17 -0.95 -1.68
C ASN A 440 -17.56 -0.55 -1.13
N GLU A 441 -18.00 0.66 -1.42
CA GLU A 441 -19.28 1.23 -1.00
C GLU A 441 -20.53 0.54 -1.60
N TYR A 442 -20.33 -0.40 -2.51
CA TYR A 442 -21.38 -1.21 -3.15
C TYR A 442 -21.35 -2.69 -2.75
N ASP A 443 -20.61 -3.04 -1.68
CA ASP A 443 -20.33 -4.41 -1.26
C ASP A 443 -19.60 -5.26 -2.32
N GLU A 444 -18.98 -4.62 -3.31
CA GLU A 444 -18.12 -5.29 -4.27
C GLU A 444 -16.69 -5.33 -3.73
N ARG A 445 -16.03 -6.46 -3.86
CA ARG A 445 -14.65 -6.60 -3.43
C ARG A 445 -13.74 -5.61 -4.15
N PHE A 446 -12.87 -4.94 -3.40
CA PHE A 446 -11.82 -4.13 -4.02
C PHE A 446 -10.91 -4.99 -4.91
N PRO A 447 -10.52 -4.48 -6.09
CA PRO A 447 -9.49 -5.10 -6.92
C PRO A 447 -8.16 -5.24 -6.19
N VAL A 448 -7.36 -6.25 -6.56
CA VAL A 448 -6.04 -6.47 -5.94
C VAL A 448 -5.06 -5.29 -6.16
N GLU A 449 -5.21 -4.55 -7.24
CA GLU A 449 -4.43 -3.32 -7.52
C GLU A 449 -4.78 -2.14 -6.60
N VAL A 450 -5.90 -2.23 -5.86
CA VAL A 450 -6.38 -1.23 -4.91
C VAL A 450 -6.09 -1.65 -3.48
N ALA A 451 -6.44 -2.88 -3.11
CA ALA A 451 -6.39 -3.37 -1.73
C ALA A 451 -5.38 -4.51 -1.49
N GLY A 452 -4.63 -4.95 -2.52
CA GLY A 452 -3.76 -6.11 -2.37
C GLY A 452 -4.55 -7.36 -1.98
N THR A 453 -4.05 -8.07 -0.97
CA THR A 453 -4.75 -9.25 -0.43
C THR A 453 -5.93 -8.87 0.49
N GLY A 454 -5.97 -7.63 0.99
CA GLY A 454 -7.00 -7.12 1.89
C GLY A 454 -6.42 -6.36 3.08
N ARG A 455 -7.25 -6.10 4.12
CA ARG A 455 -6.82 -5.43 5.36
C ARG A 455 -6.05 -6.39 6.26
N ILE A 456 -4.93 -5.92 6.80
CA ILE A 456 -4.15 -6.68 7.80
C ILE A 456 -5.00 -7.15 8.98
N ASN A 457 -4.77 -8.39 9.43
CA ASN A 457 -5.40 -8.97 10.60
C ASN A 457 -4.35 -9.60 11.52
N ALA A 458 -3.99 -8.91 12.60
CA ALA A 458 -2.96 -9.34 13.54
C ALA A 458 -3.37 -10.62 14.30
N ALA A 459 -4.67 -10.80 14.57
CA ALA A 459 -5.18 -11.97 15.26
C ALA A 459 -5.07 -13.24 14.41
N LYS A 460 -5.43 -13.16 13.11
CA LYS A 460 -5.24 -14.28 12.19
C LYS A 460 -3.76 -14.56 11.94
N ALA A 461 -2.95 -13.50 11.73
CA ALA A 461 -1.54 -13.62 11.45
C ALA A 461 -0.76 -14.28 12.60
N ILE A 462 -1.01 -13.90 13.86
CA ILE A 462 -0.35 -14.55 15.01
C ILE A 462 -0.77 -16.00 15.19
N ASN A 463 -1.98 -16.37 14.78
CA ASN A 463 -2.51 -17.73 14.84
C ASN A 463 -2.21 -18.53 13.56
N SER A 464 -1.53 -17.95 12.58
CA SER A 464 -1.14 -18.68 11.37
C SER A 464 -0.24 -19.86 11.71
N GLU A 465 -0.59 -21.01 11.17
CA GLU A 465 0.20 -22.24 11.23
C GLU A 465 0.75 -22.59 9.85
N LEU A 466 0.13 -22.07 8.77
CA LEU A 466 0.62 -22.27 7.41
C LEU A 466 1.43 -21.07 6.93
N ILE A 467 2.44 -21.37 6.13
CA ILE A 467 3.20 -20.42 5.32
C ILE A 467 3.05 -20.86 3.87
N ILE A 468 2.57 -19.98 2.99
CA ILE A 468 2.19 -20.27 1.61
C ILE A 468 2.99 -19.38 0.66
N ILE A 469 3.92 -19.93 -0.10
CA ILE A 469 4.83 -19.19 -0.98
C ILE A 469 4.71 -19.68 -2.43
N PRO A 470 4.45 -18.78 -3.38
CA PRO A 470 4.15 -17.34 -3.23
C PRO A 470 2.74 -17.09 -2.68
N PRO A 471 2.48 -15.89 -2.06
CA PRO A 471 1.18 -15.56 -1.47
C PRO A 471 0.12 -15.11 -2.50
N ASN A 472 0.42 -15.16 -3.77
CA ASN A 472 -0.47 -14.84 -4.88
C ASN A 472 -0.06 -15.61 -6.14
N LEU A 473 -0.98 -15.73 -7.12
CA LEU A 473 -0.76 -16.44 -8.37
C LEU A 473 -1.13 -15.59 -9.59
N ILE A 474 -0.34 -15.67 -10.65
CA ILE A 474 -0.62 -15.04 -11.94
C ILE A 474 -0.53 -16.11 -13.04
N PHE A 475 -1.62 -16.29 -13.78
CA PHE A 475 -1.71 -17.20 -14.94
C PHE A 475 -1.82 -16.38 -16.22
N ASN A 476 -1.04 -16.74 -17.24
CA ASN A 476 -1.08 -16.15 -18.56
C ASN A 476 -1.57 -17.20 -19.56
N LEU A 477 -2.84 -17.10 -19.96
CA LEU A 477 -3.52 -18.06 -20.82
C LEU A 477 -3.79 -17.45 -22.20
N SER A 478 -3.90 -18.32 -23.18
CA SER A 478 -4.30 -17.94 -24.55
C SER A 478 -4.97 -19.14 -25.25
N ALA A 479 -5.55 -18.90 -26.41
CA ALA A 479 -6.08 -19.99 -27.25
C ALA A 479 -5.02 -21.07 -27.57
N TYR A 480 -3.74 -20.74 -27.45
CA TYR A 480 -2.60 -21.60 -27.79
C TYR A 480 -1.82 -22.10 -26.55
N ASN A 481 -2.08 -21.52 -25.40
CA ASN A 481 -1.64 -21.97 -24.09
C ASN A 481 -2.85 -22.01 -23.15
N GLN A 482 -3.67 -23.05 -23.31
CA GLN A 482 -4.95 -23.17 -22.62
C GLN A 482 -4.84 -23.71 -21.19
N ILE A 483 -3.71 -24.25 -20.82
CA ILE A 483 -3.47 -24.86 -19.50
C ILE A 483 -2.12 -24.38 -19.00
N GLN A 484 -2.11 -23.84 -17.77
CA GLN A 484 -0.88 -23.48 -17.09
C GLN A 484 -0.92 -23.99 -15.65
N THR A 485 0.23 -24.45 -15.16
CA THR A 485 0.40 -24.87 -13.77
C THR A 485 1.33 -23.93 -13.02
N LYS A 486 1.05 -23.71 -11.74
CA LYS A 486 1.92 -22.98 -10.81
C LYS A 486 2.01 -23.79 -9.52
N ASP A 487 3.22 -23.85 -8.97
CA ASP A 487 3.48 -24.52 -7.71
C ASP A 487 3.56 -23.51 -6.58
N LEU A 488 2.99 -23.87 -5.42
CA LEU A 488 3.13 -23.18 -4.16
C LEU A 488 3.74 -24.13 -3.14
N GLU A 489 4.67 -23.62 -2.35
CA GLU A 489 5.15 -24.31 -1.17
C GLU A 489 4.21 -23.98 0.00
N ILE A 490 3.70 -25.01 0.69
CA ILE A 490 2.88 -24.85 1.89
C ILE A 490 3.58 -25.55 3.04
N MET A 491 4.17 -24.78 3.91
CA MET A 491 4.81 -25.28 5.14
C MET A 491 3.82 -25.25 6.30
N GLY A 492 3.98 -26.19 7.26
CA GLY A 492 3.18 -26.23 8.47
C GLY A 492 1.98 -27.18 8.42
N ILE A 493 1.74 -27.87 7.31
CA ILE A 493 0.71 -28.91 7.24
C ILE A 493 1.16 -30.11 8.09
N ASP A 494 0.38 -30.44 9.08
CA ASP A 494 0.51 -31.69 9.84
C ASP A 494 -0.62 -32.69 9.45
N ASN A 495 -1.11 -33.51 10.39
CA ASN A 495 -2.11 -34.53 10.11
C ASN A 495 -3.57 -34.01 10.07
N GLN A 496 -3.79 -32.70 10.08
CA GLN A 496 -5.14 -32.11 10.04
C GLN A 496 -5.63 -31.98 8.59
N PRO A 497 -6.94 -32.05 8.34
CA PRO A 497 -7.48 -31.87 7.00
C PRO A 497 -7.35 -30.43 6.52
N VAL A 498 -6.86 -30.26 5.30
CA VAL A 498 -6.81 -28.99 4.58
C VAL A 498 -8.01 -28.91 3.64
N SER A 499 -8.78 -27.85 3.69
CA SER A 499 -9.86 -27.57 2.75
C SER A 499 -9.42 -26.49 1.77
N ILE A 500 -9.44 -26.79 0.48
CA ILE A 500 -9.07 -25.86 -0.61
C ILE A 500 -10.27 -25.66 -1.51
N ARG A 501 -10.62 -24.41 -1.78
CA ARG A 501 -11.69 -24.03 -2.70
C ARG A 501 -11.27 -22.81 -3.53
N PHE A 502 -11.85 -22.68 -4.71
CA PHE A 502 -11.66 -21.53 -5.60
C PHE A 502 -12.96 -20.74 -5.71
N GLU A 503 -12.83 -19.43 -5.82
CA GLU A 503 -13.94 -18.60 -6.30
C GLU A 503 -14.11 -18.78 -7.80
N ASN A 504 -15.35 -18.60 -8.27
CA ASN A 504 -15.65 -18.71 -9.71
C ASN A 504 -14.88 -17.64 -10.49
N ASN A 505 -14.29 -18.06 -11.61
CA ASN A 505 -13.65 -17.17 -12.57
C ASN A 505 -14.40 -17.25 -13.91
N GLN A 506 -14.52 -16.13 -14.62
CA GLN A 506 -15.30 -16.05 -15.87
C GLN A 506 -14.62 -16.78 -17.04
N VAL A 507 -13.29 -16.89 -17.01
CA VAL A 507 -12.49 -17.34 -18.16
C VAL A 507 -11.66 -18.59 -17.88
N ALA A 508 -11.54 -19.02 -16.63
CA ALA A 508 -10.72 -20.18 -16.27
C ALA A 508 -11.36 -21.05 -15.20
N ASP A 509 -11.18 -22.36 -15.35
CA ASP A 509 -11.45 -23.37 -14.32
C ASP A 509 -10.14 -23.71 -13.60
N PHE A 510 -10.22 -23.95 -12.29
CA PHE A 510 -9.07 -24.29 -11.46
C PHE A 510 -9.19 -25.70 -10.90
N ASP A 511 -8.05 -26.40 -10.85
CA ASP A 511 -7.89 -27.69 -10.19
C ASP A 511 -6.58 -27.66 -9.37
N TYR A 512 -6.44 -28.58 -8.41
CA TYR A 512 -5.25 -28.64 -7.56
C TYR A 512 -4.80 -30.07 -7.27
N ASP A 513 -3.50 -30.21 -7.01
CA ASP A 513 -2.88 -31.45 -6.54
C ASP A 513 -1.95 -31.11 -5.36
N LEU A 514 -2.32 -31.57 -4.15
CA LEU A 514 -1.53 -31.34 -2.94
C LEU A 514 -0.70 -32.58 -2.61
N LYS A 515 0.62 -32.44 -2.64
CA LYS A 515 1.57 -33.50 -2.31
C LYS A 515 2.55 -33.02 -1.22
N ARG A 516 2.32 -33.42 0.01
CA ARG A 516 3.10 -32.97 1.16
C ARG A 516 3.04 -31.44 1.29
N GLU A 517 4.18 -30.76 1.07
CA GLU A 517 4.36 -29.32 1.14
C GLU A 517 4.25 -28.61 -0.21
N ASN A 518 4.02 -29.37 -1.31
CA ASN A 518 3.87 -28.79 -2.64
C ASN A 518 2.40 -28.84 -3.08
N LEU A 519 1.83 -27.66 -3.37
CA LEU A 519 0.49 -27.50 -3.92
C LEU A 519 0.59 -27.00 -5.36
N THR A 520 0.30 -27.88 -6.32
CA THR A 520 0.25 -27.50 -7.72
C THR A 520 -1.16 -27.05 -8.10
N ILE A 521 -1.28 -25.82 -8.60
CA ILE A 521 -2.54 -25.27 -9.12
C ILE A 521 -2.52 -25.30 -10.64
N THR A 522 -3.58 -25.84 -11.23
CA THR A 522 -3.79 -25.89 -12.67
C THR A 522 -4.92 -24.94 -13.05
N ALA A 523 -4.62 -23.93 -13.86
CA ALA A 523 -5.63 -23.09 -14.50
C ALA A 523 -5.87 -23.57 -15.93
N LYS A 524 -7.13 -23.75 -16.29
CA LYS A 524 -7.57 -24.18 -17.62
C LYS A 524 -8.53 -23.16 -18.20
N LEU A 525 -8.19 -22.62 -19.38
CA LEU A 525 -9.00 -21.67 -20.11
C LEU A 525 -10.35 -22.26 -20.47
N SER A 526 -11.45 -21.64 -20.03
CA SER A 526 -12.83 -22.02 -20.34
C SER A 526 -13.47 -21.10 -21.39
N GLN A 527 -13.08 -19.81 -21.37
CA GLN A 527 -13.54 -18.81 -22.35
C GLN A 527 -12.36 -17.97 -22.86
N GLN A 528 -12.41 -17.55 -24.11
CA GLN A 528 -11.33 -16.83 -24.79
C GLN A 528 -11.53 -15.30 -24.80
N ASP A 529 -12.22 -14.76 -23.81
CA ASP A 529 -12.39 -13.33 -23.67
C ASP A 529 -11.07 -12.70 -23.22
N LEU A 530 -10.56 -11.76 -24.01
CA LEU A 530 -9.29 -11.10 -23.76
C LEU A 530 -9.42 -10.13 -22.57
N GLY A 531 -8.45 -10.16 -21.67
CA GLY A 531 -8.46 -9.27 -20.51
C GLY A 531 -7.75 -9.84 -19.30
N GLU A 532 -7.89 -9.15 -18.18
CA GLU A 532 -7.41 -9.56 -16.87
C GLU A 532 -8.60 -9.83 -15.94
N TYR A 533 -8.58 -10.96 -15.27
CA TYR A 533 -9.68 -11.46 -14.45
C TYR A 533 -9.15 -11.91 -13.09
N GLU A 534 -9.78 -11.43 -12.05
CA GLU A 534 -9.44 -11.80 -10.69
C GLU A 534 -10.24 -12.98 -10.17
N SER A 535 -9.62 -13.77 -9.31
CA SER A 535 -10.21 -14.86 -8.54
C SER A 535 -9.45 -15.05 -7.25
N ARG A 536 -9.85 -16.00 -6.42
CA ARG A 536 -9.14 -16.37 -5.19
C ARG A 536 -9.14 -17.88 -4.99
N MET A 537 -8.04 -18.36 -4.44
CA MET A 537 -7.98 -19.64 -3.76
C MET A 537 -8.10 -19.40 -2.25
N ILE A 538 -8.95 -20.16 -1.61
CA ILE A 538 -9.22 -20.05 -0.18
C ILE A 538 -8.83 -21.39 0.44
N ILE A 539 -7.92 -21.34 1.41
CA ILE A 539 -7.47 -22.50 2.17
C ILE A 539 -7.96 -22.33 3.61
N ASN A 540 -8.67 -23.33 4.14
CA ASN A 540 -9.06 -23.37 5.55
C ASN A 540 -8.25 -24.45 6.27
N TYR A 541 -7.57 -24.05 7.35
CA TYR A 541 -6.77 -24.92 8.19
C TYR A 541 -6.78 -24.44 9.65
N ASN A 542 -7.17 -25.33 10.57
CA ASN A 542 -7.20 -25.06 12.02
C ASN A 542 -7.87 -23.71 12.39
N ASP A 543 -9.11 -23.48 11.90
CA ASP A 543 -9.91 -22.28 12.14
C ASP A 543 -9.33 -20.98 11.55
N VAL A 544 -8.24 -21.05 10.78
CA VAL A 544 -7.69 -19.91 10.03
C VAL A 544 -8.04 -20.05 8.55
N GLU A 545 -8.58 -19.00 7.97
CA GLU A 545 -8.80 -18.86 6.54
C GLU A 545 -7.65 -18.10 5.90
N TYR A 546 -7.04 -18.70 4.89
CA TYR A 546 -5.96 -18.12 4.09
C TYR A 546 -6.48 -17.74 2.71
N ASN A 547 -6.27 -16.50 2.32
CA ASN A 547 -6.75 -15.92 1.07
C ASN A 547 -5.60 -15.69 0.10
N ILE A 548 -5.61 -16.37 -1.04
CA ILE A 548 -4.57 -16.28 -2.07
C ILE A 548 -5.19 -15.69 -3.35
N PRO A 549 -4.92 -14.44 -3.70
CA PRO A 549 -5.40 -13.84 -4.95
C PRO A 549 -4.84 -14.56 -6.17
N ILE A 550 -5.68 -14.69 -7.19
CA ILE A 550 -5.32 -15.26 -8.49
C ILE A 550 -5.68 -14.24 -9.57
N ILE A 551 -4.71 -13.87 -10.41
CA ILE A 551 -4.94 -13.11 -11.63
C ILE A 551 -4.82 -14.06 -12.82
N VAL A 552 -5.82 -14.04 -13.71
CA VAL A 552 -5.81 -14.74 -14.99
C VAL A 552 -5.79 -13.72 -16.12
N ARG A 553 -4.70 -13.70 -16.89
CA ARG A 553 -4.59 -12.89 -18.10
C ARG A 553 -4.86 -13.74 -19.32
N VAL A 554 -5.84 -13.34 -20.13
CA VAL A 554 -6.13 -13.97 -21.40
C VAL A 554 -5.64 -13.08 -22.53
N THR A 555 -4.66 -13.59 -23.28
CA THR A 555 -3.98 -12.85 -24.37
C THR A 555 -4.15 -13.56 -25.71
N LYS A 556 -3.88 -12.82 -26.81
CA LYS A 556 -3.97 -13.36 -28.18
C LYS A 556 -2.85 -14.34 -28.52
N ALA A 557 -1.70 -14.19 -27.90
CA ALA A 557 -0.52 -15.01 -28.11
C ALA A 557 0.16 -15.31 -26.79
N THR A 558 1.08 -16.26 -26.79
CA THR A 558 1.93 -16.58 -25.65
C THR A 558 3.38 -16.74 -26.09
N VAL A 559 4.33 -16.43 -25.20
CA VAL A 559 5.71 -16.84 -25.34
C VAL A 559 5.90 -18.20 -24.69
N LEU A 560 6.37 -19.17 -25.45
CA LEU A 560 6.75 -20.47 -24.92
C LEU A 560 8.23 -20.40 -24.53
N VAL A 561 8.51 -20.75 -23.30
CA VAL A 561 9.87 -20.77 -22.76
C VAL A 561 10.21 -22.19 -22.39
N ASN A 562 11.25 -22.71 -22.99
CA ASN A 562 11.79 -24.02 -22.62
C ASN A 562 13.16 -23.79 -21.96
N GLU A 563 13.40 -24.46 -20.86
CA GLU A 563 14.67 -24.46 -20.15
C GLU A 563 15.31 -25.84 -20.27
N ASP A 564 16.57 -25.87 -20.65
CA ASP A 564 17.38 -27.09 -20.71
C ASP A 564 18.80 -26.75 -20.21
N ASP A 565 19.14 -27.25 -19.02
CA ASP A 565 20.45 -27.08 -18.35
C ASP A 565 20.94 -25.60 -18.31
N GLY A 566 20.05 -24.69 -17.89
CA GLY A 566 20.33 -23.26 -17.78
C GLY A 566 20.33 -22.50 -19.12
N VAL A 567 19.85 -23.12 -20.19
CA VAL A 567 19.65 -22.47 -21.49
C VAL A 567 18.17 -22.26 -21.74
N LEU A 568 17.75 -21.02 -21.87
CA LEU A 568 16.37 -20.65 -22.21
C LEU A 568 16.24 -20.55 -23.74
N SER A 569 15.26 -21.24 -24.29
CA SER A 569 14.84 -21.10 -25.67
C SER A 569 13.42 -20.57 -25.77
N PHE A 570 13.17 -19.69 -26.75
CA PHE A 570 11.94 -18.96 -26.87
C PHE A 570 11.24 -19.24 -28.19
N ASP A 571 9.90 -19.36 -28.13
CA ASP A 571 9.04 -19.40 -29.30
C ASP A 571 7.76 -18.58 -29.04
N VAL A 572 7.19 -17.98 -30.07
CA VAL A 572 5.91 -17.29 -29.99
C VAL A 572 4.85 -18.22 -30.57
N SER A 573 3.91 -18.59 -29.75
CA SER A 573 2.77 -19.39 -30.16
C SER A 573 1.53 -18.53 -30.26
N GLY A 574 0.76 -18.73 -31.34
CA GLY A 574 -0.58 -18.23 -31.41
C GLY A 574 -0.88 -17.08 -32.35
N HIS A 575 0.10 -16.56 -33.06
CA HIS A 575 -0.20 -15.54 -34.07
C HIS A 575 0.44 -15.86 -35.40
N PRO A 576 -0.35 -16.14 -36.47
CA PRO A 576 0.20 -16.53 -37.77
C PRO A 576 0.94 -15.38 -38.49
N SER A 577 0.80 -14.14 -37.99
CA SER A 577 1.27 -12.93 -38.68
C SER A 577 2.23 -12.08 -37.86
N TRP A 578 2.99 -12.65 -36.90
CA TRP A 578 4.03 -11.88 -36.22
C TRP A 578 5.33 -11.88 -37.04
N SER A 579 6.08 -10.79 -36.92
CA SER A 579 7.33 -10.60 -37.69
C SER A 579 8.59 -10.61 -36.83
N TYR A 580 8.45 -10.19 -35.58
CA TYR A 580 9.56 -9.95 -34.68
C TYR A 580 9.07 -9.95 -33.24
N ALA A 581 9.83 -10.53 -32.35
CA ALA A 581 9.60 -10.40 -30.91
C ALA A 581 10.93 -10.05 -30.20
N LYS A 582 10.86 -9.03 -29.35
CA LYS A 582 11.94 -8.68 -28.42
C LYS A 582 11.63 -9.36 -27.10
N ILE A 583 12.53 -10.21 -26.64
CA ILE A 583 12.41 -10.94 -25.38
C ILE A 583 13.36 -10.30 -24.37
N SER A 584 12.84 -9.86 -23.24
CA SER A 584 13.62 -9.38 -22.10
C SER A 584 13.50 -10.41 -20.97
N VAL A 585 14.62 -10.86 -20.44
CA VAL A 585 14.71 -11.84 -19.35
C VAL A 585 15.39 -11.15 -18.17
N THR A 586 14.65 -10.96 -17.09
CA THR A 586 15.11 -10.23 -15.91
C THR A 586 15.19 -11.19 -14.72
N ASN A 587 16.35 -11.29 -14.09
CA ASN A 587 16.48 -11.99 -12.82
C ASN A 587 15.77 -11.19 -11.73
N LYS A 588 14.81 -11.80 -11.03
CA LYS A 588 14.00 -11.17 -9.99
C LYS A 588 14.80 -10.64 -8.81
N GLU A 589 15.86 -11.37 -8.44
CA GLU A 589 16.67 -11.05 -7.25
C GLU A 589 17.72 -9.98 -7.52
N THR A 590 18.37 -10.04 -8.69
CA THR A 590 19.45 -9.12 -9.03
C THR A 590 19.01 -7.93 -9.86
N GLY A 591 17.85 -8.03 -10.54
CA GLY A 591 17.37 -7.06 -11.52
C GLY A 591 18.18 -7.05 -12.82
N GLU A 592 19.13 -8.00 -13.00
CA GLU A 592 19.91 -8.10 -14.22
C GLU A 592 19.00 -8.53 -15.37
N THR A 593 19.05 -7.77 -16.48
CA THR A 593 18.18 -7.99 -17.64
C THR A 593 19.00 -8.33 -18.87
N PHE A 594 18.67 -9.43 -19.51
CA PHE A 594 19.19 -9.87 -20.80
C PHE A 594 18.12 -9.65 -21.86
N THR A 595 18.53 -9.33 -23.08
CA THR A 595 17.58 -9.09 -24.17
C THR A 595 17.98 -9.89 -25.40
N GLU A 596 17.02 -10.64 -25.94
CA GLU A 596 17.14 -11.40 -27.16
C GLU A 596 16.06 -11.01 -28.17
N SER A 597 16.30 -11.36 -29.43
CA SER A 597 15.35 -11.07 -30.51
C SER A 597 15.12 -12.28 -31.38
N ILE A 598 13.86 -12.63 -31.55
CA ILE A 598 13.44 -13.78 -32.35
C ILE A 598 12.53 -13.34 -33.51
N THR A 599 12.49 -14.17 -34.55
CA THR A 599 11.57 -14.06 -35.68
C THR A 599 10.96 -15.45 -35.95
N PRO A 600 9.89 -15.57 -36.75
CA PRO A 600 9.31 -16.87 -37.07
C PRO A 600 10.31 -17.88 -37.66
N THR A 601 11.40 -17.38 -38.25
CA THR A 601 12.44 -18.22 -38.92
C THR A 601 13.76 -18.29 -38.15
N LYS A 602 13.94 -17.46 -37.09
CA LYS A 602 15.16 -17.40 -36.29
C LYS A 602 14.80 -17.53 -34.82
N LYS A 603 15.08 -18.68 -34.23
CA LYS A 603 15.05 -18.89 -32.79
C LYS A 603 16.31 -18.33 -32.14
N SER A 604 16.23 -17.93 -30.88
CA SER A 604 17.36 -17.54 -30.08
C SER A 604 17.41 -18.36 -28.80
N GLU A 605 18.60 -18.57 -28.28
CA GLU A 605 18.88 -19.25 -27.03
C GLU A 605 19.64 -18.30 -26.12
N LEU A 606 19.26 -18.24 -24.84
CA LEU A 606 19.91 -17.44 -23.82
C LEU A 606 20.44 -18.34 -22.72
N ALA A 607 21.74 -18.36 -22.52
CA ALA A 607 22.34 -19.07 -21.40
C ALA A 607 22.21 -18.24 -20.11
N VAL A 608 21.63 -18.82 -19.09
CA VAL A 608 21.42 -18.21 -17.78
C VAL A 608 22.20 -19.01 -16.75
N TYR A 609 23.17 -18.35 -16.09
CA TYR A 609 24.14 -19.03 -15.24
C TYR A 609 23.83 -18.98 -13.73
N GLN A 610 22.78 -18.26 -13.35
CA GLN A 610 22.37 -18.11 -11.95
C GLN A 610 21.05 -18.83 -11.71
N PRO A 611 20.93 -19.68 -10.67
CA PRO A 611 19.62 -20.17 -10.26
C PRO A 611 18.77 -19.01 -9.75
N GLY A 612 17.47 -19.13 -9.85
CA GLY A 612 16.55 -18.10 -9.39
C GLY A 612 15.28 -18.02 -10.22
N GLU A 613 14.43 -17.09 -9.88
CA GLU A 613 13.22 -16.76 -10.63
C GLU A 613 13.50 -15.66 -11.66
N TYR A 614 13.02 -15.86 -12.88
CA TYR A 614 13.20 -14.94 -13.98
C TYR A 614 11.86 -14.48 -14.54
N TRP A 615 11.77 -13.18 -14.78
CA TRP A 615 10.66 -12.54 -15.47
C TRP A 615 10.98 -12.42 -16.96
N ILE A 616 10.04 -12.85 -17.78
CA ILE A 616 10.16 -12.86 -19.23
C ILE A 616 9.08 -11.98 -19.83
N GLU A 617 9.50 -10.90 -20.48
CA GLU A 617 8.64 -10.00 -21.23
C GLU A 617 8.91 -10.17 -22.73
N ALA A 618 7.87 -10.44 -23.50
CA ALA A 618 7.95 -10.53 -24.96
C ALA A 618 7.12 -9.43 -25.62
N ASN A 619 7.78 -8.47 -26.25
CA ASN A 619 7.14 -7.46 -27.08
C ASN A 619 7.04 -7.98 -28.52
N ILE A 620 5.89 -8.51 -28.90
CA ILE A 620 5.62 -9.17 -30.17
C ILE A 620 5.06 -8.15 -31.16
N LYS A 621 5.72 -7.99 -32.32
CA LYS A 621 5.25 -7.13 -33.39
C LYS A 621 4.35 -7.92 -34.33
N GLU A 622 3.06 -7.65 -34.29
CA GLU A 622 2.06 -8.18 -35.20
C GLU A 622 2.08 -7.41 -36.53
N ILE A 623 1.82 -8.12 -37.63
CA ILE A 623 1.57 -7.51 -38.95
C ILE A 623 0.08 -7.72 -39.26
N ASP A 624 -0.68 -6.64 -39.28
CA ASP A 624 -2.07 -6.61 -39.70
C ASP A 624 -2.19 -5.68 -40.92
N GLY A 625 -2.03 -6.26 -42.10
CA GLY A 625 -2.04 -5.52 -43.37
C GLY A 625 -0.94 -4.47 -43.45
N LEU A 626 -1.32 -3.17 -43.48
CA LEU A 626 -0.42 -2.03 -43.49
C LEU A 626 -0.11 -1.46 -42.09
N SER A 627 -0.75 -1.96 -41.06
CA SER A 627 -0.54 -1.54 -39.66
C SER A 627 0.32 -2.54 -38.89
N SER A 628 1.11 -2.06 -37.92
CA SER A 628 1.81 -2.91 -36.95
C SER A 628 1.31 -2.56 -35.56
N LYS A 629 0.92 -3.57 -34.79
CA LYS A 629 0.62 -3.44 -33.35
C LYS A 629 1.67 -4.20 -32.57
N THR A 630 1.95 -3.74 -31.37
CA THR A 630 2.77 -4.47 -30.39
C THR A 630 1.83 -5.17 -29.43
N LEU A 631 2.08 -6.44 -29.19
CA LEU A 631 1.43 -7.25 -28.16
C LEU A 631 2.48 -7.59 -27.12
N ASP A 632 2.21 -7.23 -25.89
CA ASP A 632 3.09 -7.55 -24.76
C ASP A 632 2.57 -8.85 -24.12
N VAL A 633 3.48 -9.79 -23.90
CA VAL A 633 3.21 -11.08 -23.29
C VAL A 633 4.23 -11.33 -22.20
N TYR A 634 3.79 -11.91 -21.11
CA TYR A 634 4.57 -12.07 -19.89
C TYR A 634 4.59 -13.54 -19.45
N GLU A 635 5.73 -13.99 -18.91
CA GLU A 635 5.89 -15.32 -18.33
C GLU A 635 6.92 -15.29 -17.20
N THR A 636 6.86 -16.27 -16.32
CA THR A 636 7.85 -16.48 -15.26
C THR A 636 8.42 -17.87 -15.34
N ILE A 637 9.73 -18.01 -15.12
CA ILE A 637 10.39 -19.30 -15.07
C ILE A 637 11.32 -19.37 -13.85
N LYS A 638 11.35 -20.53 -13.19
CA LYS A 638 12.28 -20.81 -12.09
C LYS A 638 13.37 -21.75 -12.61
N ILE A 639 14.62 -21.35 -12.43
CA ILE A 639 15.80 -22.14 -12.75
C ILE A 639 16.37 -22.68 -11.44
N GLU A 640 16.34 -24.00 -11.24
CA GLU A 640 16.73 -24.61 -9.95
C GLU A 640 18.23 -24.81 -9.81
N LYS A 641 18.94 -25.20 -10.85
CA LYS A 641 20.41 -25.24 -10.91
C LYS A 641 20.87 -25.26 -12.37
N ALA A 642 21.69 -24.28 -12.75
CA ALA A 642 22.59 -24.48 -13.87
C ALA A 642 23.78 -25.31 -13.35
N GLU A 643 23.91 -26.57 -13.72
CA GLU A 643 25.16 -27.28 -13.52
C GLU A 643 26.23 -26.51 -14.29
N LYS A 644 27.24 -26.00 -13.59
CA LYS A 644 28.42 -25.42 -14.22
C LYS A 644 29.02 -26.49 -15.13
N ASN A 645 28.72 -26.44 -16.41
CA ASN A 645 29.51 -27.17 -17.37
C ASN A 645 30.92 -26.57 -17.38
N GLN A 646 31.82 -27.15 -16.57
CA GLN A 646 33.24 -26.79 -16.52
C GLN A 646 33.94 -27.05 -17.87
N SER A 647 33.22 -27.56 -18.88
CA SER A 647 33.80 -27.90 -20.17
C SER A 647 34.05 -26.71 -21.11
N PHE A 648 33.45 -25.56 -20.90
CA PHE A 648 33.65 -24.40 -21.79
C PHE A 648 34.91 -23.56 -21.47
N VAL A 649 35.46 -23.68 -20.25
CA VAL A 649 36.74 -23.00 -19.91
C VAL A 649 37.97 -23.73 -20.46
N ASN A 650 37.83 -25.02 -20.83
CA ASN A 650 38.95 -25.83 -21.33
C ASN A 650 39.12 -25.81 -22.86
N THR A 651 38.31 -25.12 -23.62
CA THR A 651 38.48 -24.99 -25.09
C THR A 651 39.22 -23.72 -25.54
N LEU A 652 39.49 -22.79 -24.64
CA LEU A 652 40.52 -21.78 -24.85
C LEU A 652 41.85 -22.35 -24.31
N ASN A 653 42.50 -23.22 -25.09
CA ASN A 653 43.92 -23.52 -24.96
C ASN A 653 44.73 -22.24 -25.18
N LEU A 654 44.73 -21.34 -24.24
CA LEU A 654 45.71 -20.30 -24.13
C LEU A 654 46.98 -20.98 -23.59
N PRO A 655 48.10 -20.94 -24.33
CA PRO A 655 49.32 -21.53 -23.85
C PRO A 655 49.74 -20.86 -22.53
N GLU A 656 50.24 -21.65 -21.58
CA GLU A 656 50.64 -21.22 -20.22
C GLU A 656 51.72 -20.11 -20.15
N LYS A 657 51.93 -19.32 -21.22
CA LYS A 657 52.97 -18.28 -21.29
C LYS A 657 52.52 -16.85 -21.65
N PRO A 658 51.29 -16.34 -21.34
CA PRO A 658 51.10 -14.90 -21.50
C PRO A 658 51.47 -14.07 -20.27
N LEU A 659 51.51 -14.66 -19.05
CA LEU A 659 51.81 -13.88 -17.84
C LEU A 659 53.29 -13.47 -17.76
N LEU A 660 54.20 -14.26 -18.34
CA LEU A 660 55.63 -13.94 -18.39
C LEU A 660 55.96 -12.87 -19.48
N ILE A 661 55.15 -12.78 -20.53
CA ILE A 661 55.33 -11.79 -21.58
C ILE A 661 54.81 -10.41 -21.13
N ILE A 662 53.71 -10.35 -20.38
CA ILE A 662 53.17 -9.08 -19.86
C ILE A 662 54.10 -8.52 -18.77
N THR A 663 54.68 -9.36 -17.90
CA THR A 663 55.68 -8.92 -16.92
C THR A 663 56.98 -8.50 -17.60
N ALA A 664 57.42 -9.18 -18.64
CA ALA A 664 58.62 -8.80 -19.40
C ALA A 664 58.45 -7.48 -20.16
N VAL A 665 57.27 -7.23 -20.75
CA VAL A 665 56.93 -5.95 -21.42
C VAL A 665 56.83 -4.79 -20.44
N MET A 666 56.27 -5.00 -19.24
CA MET A 666 56.24 -3.98 -18.18
C MET A 666 57.63 -3.68 -17.61
N ILE A 667 58.50 -4.67 -17.46
CA ILE A 667 59.87 -4.46 -17.00
C ILE A 667 60.70 -3.74 -18.08
N ILE A 668 60.55 -4.05 -19.35
CA ILE A 668 61.21 -3.35 -20.47
C ILE A 668 60.77 -1.90 -20.59
N THR A 669 59.46 -1.60 -20.39
CA THR A 669 58.95 -0.21 -20.41
C THR A 669 59.42 0.60 -19.20
N VAL A 670 59.53 0.02 -18.02
CA VAL A 670 60.10 0.69 -16.84
C VAL A 670 61.60 0.89 -16.96
N VAL A 671 62.37 -0.03 -17.51
CA VAL A 671 63.80 0.11 -17.74
C VAL A 671 64.10 1.11 -18.85
N ALA A 672 63.31 1.13 -19.93
CA ALA A 672 63.44 2.14 -21.01
C ALA A 672 63.05 3.56 -20.51
N GLY A 673 62.02 3.69 -19.63
CA GLY A 673 61.63 4.96 -18.99
C GLY A 673 62.69 5.51 -18.05
N ILE A 674 63.50 4.64 -17.40
CA ILE A 674 64.64 5.06 -16.56
C ILE A 674 65.84 5.50 -17.38
N PHE A 675 66.10 4.89 -18.55
CA PHE A 675 67.17 5.29 -19.43
C PHE A 675 66.91 6.59 -20.20
N ILE A 676 65.67 6.91 -20.53
CA ILE A 676 65.29 8.18 -21.21
C ILE A 676 65.32 9.37 -20.25
N ARG A 677 65.36 9.17 -18.95
CA ARG A 677 65.43 10.24 -17.94
C ARG A 677 66.85 10.60 -17.50
N LYS A 678 67.88 9.97 -18.11
CA LYS A 678 69.29 10.17 -17.77
C LYS A 678 70.16 10.67 -18.94
N TYR A 679 69.53 11.10 -20.04
CA TYR A 679 70.20 11.86 -21.10
C TYR A 679 69.45 13.10 -21.45
#